data_53d709c819c3202c88c82cc411abb0ac
#
_entry.id   53d709c819c3202c88c82cc411abb0ac
#
_cell.length_a   1.000
_cell.length_b   1.000
_cell.length_c   1.000
_cell.angle_alpha   90.00
_cell.angle_beta   90.00
_cell.angle_gamma   90.00
#
_symmetry.space_group_name_H-M   'P 1'
#
loop_
_entity.id
_entity.type
_entity.pdbx_description
1 polymer ?
#
loop_
_entity_poly.entity_id
_entity_poly.type
_entity_poly.pdbx_seq_one_letter_code
_entity_poly.pdbx_strand_id
1 'polypeptide(L)'
;MPDAVTKAPKDSEVHRTRPGRLDPALLSVAAALLVAPPLLHLLRADLLTLALLWGLTALQFRSRLTVLDRLALSAGLLTGWCCLLGVLASLWPWGLHPVALAEATVLPLAAAVLTRPQCIRPGFPLADRLLLLAVAAVGWFYLGPLLDKDATGRLAALFHGEDLARHFALYDSVLRFGGYLVFHREQAAVALQDGFQSYPQGSHLVLAVLTAFARGGTATPEALVSLGAFTLLVGALLAACVAAALWAVCRVAGPAFGGWAVLPLCALTGGYLVLVEATPLLFAGFESEIFGLALFALLTALVLRPLARPGEQLLLMGSLTVGLSFVYYLLLGAAVPLLLIWAVVHRRRWRPVRRAASAAAVLTGAAAALPVLANWQQADSASVLAMPGAVYPIARHLLLPLLALTVLGLLTRAARRNSVRRAALCAVLAVAGLALSLREYQIASTGSTAYYYEKLLHQLVVVGVIALAAAVVPLFGSPERRSPTVGTTEWRARAGRPLRALWAGTAAFALLAVLVLNAQPDKWITRSGWQDSSGAVYRHGGRAAPFSAALVTAVNATRPVPDPRIGVLLTEPRQGEDPRFYEGNLWLGVLARDNGCSWRAWIWGRWRRSPQQIVDFADSSSVPLRVYLDDPELAADTERLAGPDRPGRLEIALVRYGGDGRPVVTESPGDHD
;
A
#
# COMPACT_ATOMS: atom_id res chain seq x y z
N MET A 1 -38.16 34.56 -45.71
CA MET A 1 -37.69 35.39 -44.57
C MET A 1 -36.27 35.02 -44.28
N PRO A 2 -35.34 35.98 -44.28
CA PRO A 2 -33.92 35.75 -44.51
C PRO A 2 -33.13 35.43 -43.23
N ASP A 3 -32.06 34.69 -43.46
CA ASP A 3 -31.02 34.17 -42.61
C ASP A 3 -30.43 35.21 -41.63
N ALA A 4 -30.47 34.88 -40.33
CA ALA A 4 -29.66 35.51 -39.30
C ALA A 4 -28.29 34.80 -39.22
N VAL A 5 -27.34 35.31 -39.97
CA VAL A 5 -25.92 34.96 -39.85
C VAL A 5 -25.41 35.48 -38.53
N THR A 6 -25.27 34.61 -37.54
CA THR A 6 -24.57 34.87 -36.28
C THR A 6 -23.07 35.00 -36.57
N LYS A 7 -22.57 36.25 -36.50
CA LYS A 7 -21.13 36.55 -36.54
C LYS A 7 -20.41 35.82 -35.43
N ALA A 8 -19.46 34.94 -35.81
CA ALA A 8 -18.49 34.37 -34.89
C ALA A 8 -17.71 35.51 -34.18
N PRO A 9 -17.43 35.39 -32.87
CA PRO A 9 -16.59 36.36 -32.18
C PRO A 9 -15.20 36.34 -32.79
N LYS A 10 -14.71 37.52 -33.17
CA LYS A 10 -13.35 37.76 -33.63
C LYS A 10 -12.34 37.16 -32.63
N ASP A 11 -11.41 36.42 -33.19
CA ASP A 11 -10.25 35.89 -32.50
C ASP A 11 -9.64 36.97 -31.56
N SER A 12 -9.67 36.68 -30.27
CA SER A 12 -8.89 37.41 -29.30
C SER A 12 -7.41 37.28 -29.69
N GLU A 13 -6.78 38.40 -29.96
CA GLU A 13 -5.34 38.52 -30.22
C GLU A 13 -4.56 37.66 -29.24
N VAL A 14 -3.97 36.58 -29.75
CA VAL A 14 -2.98 35.81 -29.04
C VAL A 14 -1.79 36.73 -28.88
N HIS A 15 -1.69 37.41 -27.75
CA HIS A 15 -0.48 38.09 -27.35
C HIS A 15 0.68 37.08 -27.39
N ARG A 16 1.39 37.05 -28.51
CA ARG A 16 2.71 36.43 -28.62
C ARG A 16 3.62 37.18 -27.66
N THR A 17 3.72 36.66 -26.42
CA THR A 17 4.74 37.11 -25.47
C THR A 17 6.11 36.90 -26.12
N ARG A 18 6.84 37.98 -26.32
CA ARG A 18 8.25 37.96 -26.76
C ARG A 18 9.04 37.06 -25.83
N PRO A 19 9.88 36.15 -26.35
CA PRO A 19 10.82 35.41 -25.52
C PRO A 19 11.90 36.40 -25.06
N GLY A 20 11.95 36.74 -23.76
CA GLY A 20 13.07 37.61 -23.43
C GLY A 20 13.30 38.05 -21.99
N ARG A 21 12.34 38.10 -21.13
CA ARG A 21 12.61 38.41 -19.71
C ARG A 21 11.78 37.50 -18.82
N LEU A 22 12.47 36.69 -17.98
CA LEU A 22 11.83 35.97 -16.90
C LEU A 22 11.23 37.01 -15.94
N ASP A 23 9.98 36.82 -15.55
CA ASP A 23 9.30 37.69 -14.60
C ASP A 23 10.04 37.65 -13.25
N PRO A 24 10.53 38.79 -12.72
CA PRO A 24 11.25 38.84 -11.44
C PRO A 24 10.46 38.21 -10.30
N ALA A 25 9.13 38.33 -10.31
CA ALA A 25 8.27 37.68 -9.29
C ALA A 25 8.35 36.17 -9.37
N LEU A 26 8.36 35.57 -10.57
CA LEU A 26 8.50 34.10 -10.73
C LEU A 26 9.89 33.62 -10.35
N LEU A 27 10.93 34.41 -10.63
CA LEU A 27 12.31 34.13 -10.18
C LEU A 27 12.42 34.15 -8.66
N SER A 28 11.78 35.12 -8.00
CA SER A 28 11.73 35.19 -6.54
C SER A 28 10.99 34.01 -5.94
N VAL A 29 9.88 33.58 -6.55
CA VAL A 29 9.17 32.37 -6.13
C VAL A 29 10.02 31.12 -6.30
N ALA A 30 10.68 30.95 -7.43
CA ALA A 30 11.57 29.82 -7.68
C ALA A 30 12.76 29.78 -6.69
N ALA A 31 13.36 30.93 -6.40
CA ALA A 31 14.42 31.05 -5.40
C ALA A 31 13.93 30.72 -3.98
N ALA A 32 12.74 31.22 -3.60
CA ALA A 32 12.13 30.90 -2.32
C ALA A 32 11.86 29.38 -2.18
N LEU A 33 11.42 28.72 -3.26
CA LEU A 33 11.20 27.27 -3.28
C LEU A 33 12.50 26.48 -3.04
N LEU A 34 13.63 26.91 -3.60
CA LEU A 34 14.94 26.29 -3.40
C LEU A 34 15.53 26.56 -2.01
N VAL A 35 15.18 27.68 -1.36
CA VAL A 35 15.65 28.00 -0.01
C VAL A 35 14.78 27.33 1.07
N ALA A 36 13.51 27.03 0.75
CA ALA A 36 12.56 26.51 1.74
C ALA A 36 12.96 25.15 2.36
N PRO A 37 13.39 24.11 1.61
CA PRO A 37 13.77 22.83 2.21
C PRO A 37 14.92 22.94 3.21
N PRO A 38 16.09 23.53 2.90
CA PRO A 38 17.16 23.67 3.88
C PRO A 38 16.76 24.53 5.09
N LEU A 39 15.97 25.57 4.89
CA LEU A 39 15.47 26.40 6.00
C LEU A 39 14.53 25.60 6.92
N LEU A 40 13.58 24.87 6.36
CA LEU A 40 12.66 24.03 7.14
C LEU A 40 13.42 22.90 7.86
N HIS A 41 14.47 22.37 7.25
CA HIS A 41 15.35 21.38 7.88
C HIS A 41 16.06 21.95 9.10
N LEU A 42 16.65 23.15 8.99
CA LEU A 42 17.27 23.85 10.13
C LEU A 42 16.27 24.11 11.28
N LEU A 43 15.01 24.32 10.94
CA LEU A 43 13.90 24.48 11.89
C LEU A 43 13.33 23.15 12.40
N ARG A 44 13.88 22.00 12.00
CA ARG A 44 13.39 20.64 12.31
C ARG A 44 11.93 20.41 11.88
N ALA A 45 11.54 21.01 10.77
CA ALA A 45 10.18 21.02 10.23
C ALA A 45 10.09 20.28 8.88
N ASP A 46 10.87 19.22 8.68
CA ASP A 46 10.97 18.48 7.41
C ASP A 46 9.62 17.92 6.93
N LEU A 47 8.70 17.57 7.83
CA LEU A 47 7.35 17.17 7.45
C LEU A 47 6.57 18.28 6.73
N LEU A 48 6.83 19.56 7.05
CA LEU A 48 6.24 20.68 6.31
C LEU A 48 6.81 20.76 4.90
N THR A 49 8.05 20.34 4.68
CA THR A 49 8.64 20.21 3.34
C THR A 49 7.86 19.21 2.50
N LEU A 50 7.51 18.03 3.04
CA LEU A 50 6.65 17.07 2.33
C LEU A 50 5.28 17.65 1.98
N ALA A 51 4.64 18.32 2.94
CA ALA A 51 3.34 18.96 2.71
C ALA A 51 3.43 20.05 1.63
N LEU A 52 4.52 20.84 1.64
CA LEU A 52 4.82 21.85 0.62
C LEU A 52 4.99 21.21 -0.77
N LEU A 53 5.83 20.18 -0.89
CA LEU A 53 6.06 19.46 -2.14
C LEU A 53 4.77 18.87 -2.69
N TRP A 54 3.96 18.25 -1.83
CA TRP A 54 2.67 17.68 -2.22
C TRP A 54 1.68 18.75 -2.68
N GLY A 55 1.55 19.83 -1.92
CA GLY A 55 0.69 20.99 -2.27
C GLY A 55 1.14 21.67 -3.57
N LEU A 56 2.43 21.93 -3.74
CA LEU A 56 2.98 22.51 -4.96
C LEU A 56 2.74 21.63 -6.19
N THR A 57 2.94 20.32 -6.06
CA THR A 57 2.64 19.36 -7.13
C THR A 57 1.16 19.38 -7.48
N ALA A 58 0.28 19.43 -6.47
CA ALA A 58 -1.16 19.51 -6.67
C ALA A 58 -1.60 20.80 -7.40
N LEU A 59 -0.89 21.90 -7.17
CA LEU A 59 -1.14 23.20 -7.83
C LEU A 59 -0.71 23.22 -9.30
N GLN A 60 0.21 22.33 -9.75
CA GLN A 60 0.66 22.29 -11.16
C GLN A 60 -0.41 21.77 -12.14
N PHE A 61 -1.44 21.07 -11.66
CA PHE A 61 -2.50 20.57 -12.54
C PHE A 61 -3.34 21.69 -13.12
N ARG A 62 -3.48 21.68 -14.45
CA ARG A 62 -4.27 22.65 -15.24
C ARG A 62 -5.63 22.09 -15.68
N SER A 63 -5.87 20.79 -15.56
CA SER A 63 -7.20 20.20 -15.74
C SER A 63 -8.14 20.76 -14.67
N ARG A 64 -9.42 20.88 -15.02
CA ARG A 64 -10.47 21.28 -14.05
C ARG A 64 -10.71 20.15 -13.07
N LEU A 65 -9.91 20.12 -12.02
CA LEU A 65 -9.90 19.12 -10.95
C LEU A 65 -10.30 19.76 -9.63
N THR A 66 -10.96 19.00 -8.79
CA THR A 66 -11.24 19.38 -7.41
C THR A 66 -9.98 19.35 -6.54
N VAL A 67 -10.06 19.83 -5.31
CA VAL A 67 -8.93 19.76 -4.35
C VAL A 67 -8.51 18.31 -4.13
N LEU A 68 -9.47 17.40 -3.85
CA LEU A 68 -9.15 15.99 -3.61
C LEU A 68 -8.62 15.28 -4.84
N ASP A 69 -9.15 15.60 -6.03
CA ASP A 69 -8.58 15.08 -7.28
C ASP A 69 -7.09 15.41 -7.40
N ARG A 70 -6.72 16.68 -7.14
CA ARG A 70 -5.35 17.15 -7.24
C ARG A 70 -4.45 16.49 -6.19
N LEU A 71 -4.91 16.37 -4.95
CA LEU A 71 -4.15 15.72 -3.88
C LEU A 71 -3.93 14.23 -4.15
N ALA A 72 -4.97 13.50 -4.56
CA ALA A 72 -4.84 12.08 -4.88
C ALA A 72 -3.88 11.83 -6.06
N LEU A 73 -4.03 12.62 -7.13
CA LEU A 73 -3.19 12.46 -8.32
C LEU A 73 -1.75 12.93 -8.10
N SER A 74 -1.53 13.97 -7.30
CA SER A 74 -0.18 14.40 -6.93
C SER A 74 0.53 13.39 -6.02
N ALA A 75 -0.17 12.72 -5.13
CA ALA A 75 0.39 11.62 -4.34
C ALA A 75 0.89 10.49 -5.26
N GLY A 76 0.06 10.06 -6.24
CA GLY A 76 0.47 9.07 -7.23
C GLY A 76 1.67 9.52 -8.10
N LEU A 77 1.70 10.80 -8.51
CA LEU A 77 2.83 11.37 -9.25
C LEU A 77 4.11 11.37 -8.42
N LEU A 78 4.03 11.83 -7.19
CA LEU A 78 5.18 11.88 -6.28
C LEU A 78 5.67 10.49 -5.89
N THR A 79 4.80 9.48 -5.81
CA THR A 79 5.21 8.10 -5.55
C THR A 79 6.08 7.56 -6.68
N GLY A 80 5.65 7.68 -7.94
CA GLY A 80 6.49 7.22 -9.07
C GLY A 80 7.78 8.03 -9.20
N TRP A 81 7.74 9.33 -8.93
CA TRP A 81 8.94 10.18 -8.85
C TRP A 81 9.88 9.76 -7.72
N CYS A 82 9.37 9.50 -6.53
CA CYS A 82 10.14 9.01 -5.39
C CYS A 82 10.83 7.68 -5.70
N CYS A 83 10.15 6.75 -6.37
CA CYS A 83 10.74 5.49 -6.80
C CYS A 83 11.94 5.70 -7.75
N LEU A 84 11.87 6.65 -8.68
CA LEU A 84 12.99 6.99 -9.57
C LEU A 84 14.12 7.71 -8.81
N LEU A 85 13.77 8.64 -7.92
CA LEU A 85 14.76 9.30 -7.06
C LEU A 85 15.47 8.31 -6.16
N GLY A 86 14.81 7.23 -5.73
CA GLY A 86 15.42 6.16 -4.96
C GLY A 86 16.59 5.49 -5.68
N VAL A 87 16.55 5.40 -7.02
CA VAL A 87 17.70 4.90 -7.80
C VAL A 87 18.87 5.86 -7.69
N LEU A 88 18.62 7.17 -7.80
CA LEU A 88 19.67 8.19 -7.61
C LEU A 88 20.18 8.20 -6.18
N ALA A 89 19.28 8.15 -5.19
CA ALA A 89 19.62 8.13 -3.77
C ALA A 89 20.53 6.94 -3.40
N SER A 90 20.37 5.81 -4.06
CA SER A 90 21.22 4.63 -3.86
C SER A 90 22.66 4.83 -4.37
N LEU A 91 22.89 5.83 -5.21
CA LEU A 91 24.19 6.07 -5.87
C LEU A 91 24.88 7.35 -5.41
N TRP A 92 24.16 8.26 -4.77
CA TRP A 92 24.72 9.52 -4.28
C TRP A 92 25.11 9.44 -2.79
N PRO A 93 26.02 10.32 -2.30
CA PRO A 93 26.55 10.21 -0.94
C PRO A 93 25.57 10.58 0.18
N TRP A 94 24.45 11.21 -0.14
CA TRP A 94 23.47 11.70 0.85
C TRP A 94 22.34 10.68 1.17
N GLY A 95 22.26 9.56 0.45
CA GLY A 95 21.20 8.56 0.65
C GLY A 95 19.80 9.18 0.68
N LEU A 96 18.99 8.86 1.67
CA LEU A 96 17.63 9.37 1.84
C LEU A 96 17.56 10.70 2.64
N HIS A 97 18.62 11.53 2.62
CA HIS A 97 18.62 12.78 3.36
C HIS A 97 17.48 13.71 2.89
N PRO A 98 16.64 14.24 3.83
CA PRO A 98 15.43 15.00 3.49
C PRO A 98 15.69 16.20 2.57
N VAL A 99 16.75 16.98 2.84
CA VAL A 99 17.08 18.16 2.02
C VAL A 99 17.45 17.76 0.59
N ALA A 100 18.30 16.73 0.41
CA ALA A 100 18.73 16.30 -0.92
C ALA A 100 17.55 15.81 -1.77
N LEU A 101 16.65 14.99 -1.18
CA LEU A 101 15.44 14.51 -1.84
C LEU A 101 14.46 15.65 -2.16
N ALA A 102 14.32 16.59 -1.23
CA ALA A 102 13.46 17.76 -1.42
C ALA A 102 13.97 18.64 -2.56
N GLU A 103 15.25 18.98 -2.59
CA GLU A 103 15.85 19.79 -3.65
C GLU A 103 15.72 19.12 -5.03
N ALA A 104 15.99 17.81 -5.12
CA ALA A 104 15.79 17.05 -6.35
C ALA A 104 14.35 17.07 -6.84
N THR A 105 13.36 17.25 -5.92
CA THR A 105 11.94 17.36 -6.26
C THR A 105 11.53 18.81 -6.54
N VAL A 106 12.11 19.78 -5.82
CA VAL A 106 11.82 21.22 -6.02
C VAL A 106 12.31 21.70 -7.38
N LEU A 107 13.46 21.24 -7.86
CA LEU A 107 14.04 21.66 -9.14
C LEU A 107 13.06 21.55 -10.34
N PRO A 108 12.44 20.39 -10.63
CA PRO A 108 11.46 20.30 -11.70
C PRO A 108 10.17 21.07 -11.40
N LEU A 109 9.79 21.25 -10.13
CA LEU A 109 8.63 22.06 -9.75
C LEU A 109 8.89 23.54 -9.97
N ALA A 110 10.05 24.05 -9.60
CA ALA A 110 10.47 25.43 -9.86
C ALA A 110 10.53 25.72 -11.36
N ALA A 111 11.09 24.82 -12.16
CA ALA A 111 11.08 24.92 -13.63
C ALA A 111 9.63 24.95 -14.18
N ALA A 112 8.72 24.16 -13.60
CA ALA A 112 7.32 24.18 -13.99
C ALA A 112 6.62 25.50 -13.63
N VAL A 113 6.94 26.13 -12.49
CA VAL A 113 6.45 27.45 -12.08
C VAL A 113 6.91 28.52 -13.03
N LEU A 114 8.21 28.55 -13.37
CA LEU A 114 8.80 29.54 -14.28
C LEU A 114 8.20 29.46 -15.70
N THR A 115 7.89 28.27 -16.16
CA THR A 115 7.33 28.07 -17.51
C THR A 115 5.80 28.20 -17.57
N ARG A 116 5.11 28.19 -16.42
CA ARG A 116 3.65 27.99 -16.36
C ARG A 116 2.96 28.73 -15.21
N PRO A 117 2.91 30.07 -15.23
CA PRO A 117 2.48 30.88 -14.07
C PRO A 117 0.98 30.83 -13.74
N GLN A 118 0.12 30.18 -14.57
CA GLN A 118 -1.32 30.20 -14.33
C GLN A 118 -1.76 29.03 -13.43
N CYS A 119 -2.21 29.35 -12.23
CA CYS A 119 -2.85 28.42 -11.30
C CYS A 119 -4.38 28.51 -11.41
N ILE A 120 -5.03 27.40 -11.74
CA ILE A 120 -6.50 27.31 -11.70
C ILE A 120 -6.89 27.03 -10.25
N ARG A 121 -7.71 27.90 -9.67
CA ARG A 121 -8.24 27.67 -8.31
C ARG A 121 -9.11 26.40 -8.30
N PRO A 122 -8.80 25.37 -7.50
CA PRO A 122 -9.60 24.18 -7.41
C PRO A 122 -10.86 24.43 -6.58
N GLY A 123 -11.98 23.83 -7.00
CA GLY A 123 -13.19 23.82 -6.19
C GLY A 123 -13.10 22.75 -5.09
N PHE A 124 -13.82 22.98 -4.00
CA PHE A 124 -14.00 22.00 -2.91
C PHE A 124 -15.49 21.73 -2.69
N PRO A 125 -16.14 20.95 -3.58
CA PRO A 125 -17.57 20.69 -3.55
C PRO A 125 -17.98 19.84 -2.32
N LEU A 126 -19.28 19.78 -2.03
CA LEU A 126 -19.81 18.96 -0.92
C LEU A 126 -19.39 17.48 -1.06
N ALA A 127 -19.38 16.95 -2.27
CA ALA A 127 -18.92 15.57 -2.53
C ALA A 127 -17.51 15.29 -2.00
N ASP A 128 -16.56 16.23 -2.22
CA ASP A 128 -15.20 16.11 -1.70
C ASP A 128 -15.15 16.15 -0.17
N ARG A 129 -15.95 17.01 0.45
CA ARG A 129 -16.03 17.11 1.92
C ARG A 129 -16.52 15.80 2.54
N LEU A 130 -17.55 15.21 1.94
CA LEU A 130 -18.12 13.94 2.40
C LEU A 130 -17.16 12.77 2.15
N LEU A 131 -16.45 12.77 1.01
CA LEU A 131 -15.40 11.81 0.75
C LEU A 131 -14.25 11.94 1.75
N LEU A 132 -13.82 13.16 2.08
CA LEU A 132 -12.80 13.41 3.10
C LEU A 132 -13.22 12.89 4.47
N LEU A 133 -14.48 13.07 4.83
CA LEU A 133 -15.04 12.51 6.07
C LEU A 133 -14.99 10.97 6.07
N ALA A 134 -15.36 10.34 4.96
CA ALA A 134 -15.27 8.89 4.82
C ALA A 134 -13.80 8.39 4.90
N VAL A 135 -12.88 9.11 4.28
CA VAL A 135 -11.43 8.82 4.35
C VAL A 135 -10.91 8.98 5.79
N ALA A 136 -11.34 10.02 6.50
CA ALA A 136 -10.98 10.23 7.91
C ALA A 136 -11.50 9.08 8.80
N ALA A 137 -12.73 8.61 8.56
CA ALA A 137 -13.31 7.47 9.27
C ALA A 137 -12.51 6.17 9.02
N VAL A 138 -12.10 5.92 7.77
CA VAL A 138 -11.21 4.79 7.42
C VAL A 138 -9.84 4.92 8.09
N GLY A 139 -9.27 6.12 8.07
CA GLY A 139 -8.01 6.42 8.77
C GLY A 139 -8.10 6.13 10.26
N TRP A 140 -9.15 6.59 10.92
CA TRP A 140 -9.40 6.29 12.33
C TRP A 140 -9.63 4.80 12.59
N PHE A 141 -10.29 4.10 11.66
CA PHE A 141 -10.50 2.67 11.80
C PHE A 141 -9.18 1.90 11.88
N TYR A 142 -8.22 2.18 11.00
CA TYR A 142 -6.95 1.46 10.94
C TYR A 142 -5.87 2.00 11.89
N LEU A 143 -5.81 3.30 12.11
CA LEU A 143 -4.79 3.91 12.97
C LEU A 143 -5.18 3.94 14.43
N GLY A 144 -6.47 4.11 14.75
CA GLY A 144 -6.95 4.20 16.12
C GLY A 144 -6.42 3.09 17.05
N PRO A 145 -6.45 1.80 16.66
CA PRO A 145 -5.91 0.71 17.49
C PRO A 145 -4.40 0.74 17.72
N LEU A 146 -3.66 1.55 16.97
CA LEU A 146 -2.19 1.60 17.00
C LEU A 146 -1.65 2.89 17.65
N LEU A 147 -2.44 3.96 17.69
CA LEU A 147 -1.95 5.28 18.10
C LEU A 147 -1.60 5.38 19.58
N ASP A 148 -2.35 4.70 20.43
CA ASP A 148 -2.17 4.66 21.89
C ASP A 148 -1.17 3.62 22.38
N LYS A 149 -0.62 2.81 21.46
CA LYS A 149 0.30 1.73 21.77
C LYS A 149 1.75 2.14 21.57
N ASP A 150 2.61 1.63 22.43
CA ASP A 150 4.05 1.64 22.24
C ASP A 150 4.49 0.67 21.12
N ALA A 151 5.79 0.57 20.86
CA ALA A 151 6.31 -0.30 19.79
C ALA A 151 5.97 -1.78 20.03
N THR A 152 6.06 -2.25 21.27
CA THR A 152 5.71 -3.63 21.66
C THR A 152 4.23 -3.91 21.46
N GLY A 153 3.35 -2.99 21.88
CA GLY A 153 1.91 -3.14 21.69
C GLY A 153 1.49 -3.08 20.21
N ARG A 154 2.22 -2.33 19.37
CA ARG A 154 2.03 -2.32 17.91
C ARG A 154 2.50 -3.63 17.28
N LEU A 155 3.65 -4.16 17.72
CA LEU A 155 4.11 -5.49 17.33
C LEU A 155 3.05 -6.54 17.67
N ALA A 156 2.52 -6.50 18.89
CA ALA A 156 1.48 -7.44 19.34
C ALA A 156 0.26 -7.45 18.41
N ALA A 157 -0.19 -6.27 17.96
CA ALA A 157 -1.35 -6.16 17.06
C ALA A 157 -1.13 -6.79 15.68
N LEU A 158 0.11 -6.90 15.21
CA LEU A 158 0.48 -7.36 13.87
C LEU A 158 1.42 -8.58 13.89
N PHE A 159 1.59 -9.22 15.04
CA PHE A 159 2.59 -10.27 15.28
C PHE A 159 2.53 -11.44 14.30
N HIS A 160 1.32 -11.86 13.95
CA HIS A 160 1.07 -13.00 13.05
C HIS A 160 1.27 -12.71 11.55
N GLY A 161 1.68 -11.49 11.20
CA GLY A 161 2.02 -11.12 9.83
C GLY A 161 3.43 -11.62 9.47
N GLU A 162 3.57 -12.88 9.04
CA GLU A 162 4.88 -13.45 8.67
C GLU A 162 5.59 -12.62 7.61
N ASP A 163 4.91 -12.29 6.52
CA ASP A 163 5.48 -11.44 5.47
C ASP A 163 5.76 -10.02 5.97
N LEU A 164 4.99 -9.52 6.97
CA LEU A 164 5.22 -8.21 7.55
C LEU A 164 6.59 -8.09 8.22
N ALA A 165 7.05 -9.14 8.89
CA ALA A 165 8.39 -9.17 9.48
C ALA A 165 9.49 -9.06 8.41
N ARG A 166 9.31 -9.77 7.28
CA ARG A 166 10.24 -9.68 6.13
C ARG A 166 10.18 -8.29 5.48
N HIS A 167 9.00 -7.72 5.34
CA HIS A 167 8.83 -6.36 4.82
C HIS A 167 9.41 -5.30 5.76
N PHE A 168 9.32 -5.52 7.08
CA PHE A 168 10.01 -4.65 8.04
C PHE A 168 11.53 -4.74 7.89
N ALA A 169 12.11 -5.94 7.72
CA ALA A 169 13.54 -6.10 7.48
C ALA A 169 14.01 -5.35 6.21
N LEU A 170 13.20 -5.40 5.13
CA LEU A 170 13.45 -4.63 3.92
C LEU A 170 13.41 -3.12 4.16
N TYR A 171 12.35 -2.63 4.82
CA TYR A 171 12.20 -1.23 5.17
C TYR A 171 13.34 -0.71 6.05
N ASP A 172 13.69 -1.43 7.12
CA ASP A 172 14.77 -1.05 8.04
C ASP A 172 16.13 -1.04 7.31
N SER A 173 16.37 -2.01 6.42
CA SER A 173 17.58 -2.06 5.60
C SER A 173 17.64 -0.93 4.58
N VAL A 174 16.54 -0.61 3.87
CA VAL A 174 16.45 0.54 2.95
C VAL A 174 16.74 1.85 3.69
N LEU A 175 16.19 2.01 4.91
CA LEU A 175 16.43 3.19 5.73
C LEU A 175 17.91 3.28 6.15
N ARG A 176 18.52 2.16 6.54
CA ARG A 176 19.93 2.08 6.98
C ARG A 176 20.92 2.36 5.86
N PHE A 177 20.71 1.77 4.68
CA PHE A 177 21.63 1.90 3.55
C PHE A 177 21.34 3.11 2.67
N GLY A 178 20.23 3.80 2.91
CA GLY A 178 19.89 5.05 2.24
C GLY A 178 19.43 4.88 0.80
N GLY A 179 18.93 3.70 0.40
CA GLY A 179 18.45 3.44 -0.96
C GLY A 179 18.09 1.99 -1.23
N TYR A 180 17.96 1.63 -2.51
CA TYR A 180 17.60 0.27 -2.93
C TYR A 180 18.72 -0.73 -2.65
N LEU A 181 18.38 -1.86 -2.07
CA LEU A 181 19.31 -2.88 -1.59
C LEU A 181 19.99 -3.66 -2.72
N VAL A 182 19.46 -3.57 -3.93
CA VAL A 182 20.12 -4.11 -5.13
C VAL A 182 21.52 -3.48 -5.35
N PHE A 183 21.74 -2.27 -4.86
CA PHE A 183 23.04 -1.57 -4.88
C PHE A 183 23.90 -1.83 -3.62
N HIS A 184 23.34 -2.52 -2.59
CA HIS A 184 23.95 -2.78 -1.29
C HIS A 184 23.84 -4.25 -0.89
N ARG A 185 23.89 -5.18 -1.86
CA ARG A 185 23.56 -6.60 -1.67
C ARG A 185 24.38 -7.27 -0.57
N GLU A 186 25.69 -7.08 -0.57
CA GLU A 186 26.60 -7.71 0.39
C GLU A 186 26.31 -7.24 1.82
N GLN A 187 26.14 -5.92 2.00
CA GLN A 187 25.85 -5.34 3.32
C GLN A 187 24.45 -5.75 3.82
N ALA A 188 23.48 -5.88 2.91
CA ALA A 188 22.13 -6.28 3.24
C ALA A 188 21.96 -7.79 3.49
N ALA A 189 22.91 -8.62 3.03
CA ALA A 189 22.82 -10.08 3.12
C ALA A 189 22.76 -10.58 4.60
N VAL A 190 23.36 -9.86 5.53
CA VAL A 190 23.29 -10.21 6.96
C VAL A 190 21.88 -10.00 7.52
N ALA A 191 21.22 -8.91 7.12
CA ALA A 191 19.91 -8.50 7.66
C ALA A 191 18.73 -9.14 6.92
N LEU A 192 18.93 -9.68 5.73
CA LEU A 192 17.87 -10.17 4.85
C LEU A 192 18.09 -11.62 4.47
N GLN A 193 17.00 -12.39 4.51
CA GLN A 193 16.95 -13.72 3.94
C GLN A 193 17.34 -13.70 2.45
N ASP A 194 17.99 -14.77 1.98
CA ASP A 194 18.42 -14.92 0.58
C ASP A 194 17.28 -14.63 -0.41
N GLY A 195 17.61 -13.85 -1.45
CA GLY A 195 16.65 -13.46 -2.49
C GLY A 195 15.86 -12.19 -2.20
N PHE A 196 15.74 -11.75 -0.95
CA PHE A 196 14.98 -10.53 -0.62
C PHE A 196 15.68 -9.22 -1.03
N GLN A 197 17.02 -9.24 -1.26
CA GLN A 197 17.76 -8.07 -1.72
C GLN A 197 17.30 -7.55 -3.09
N SER A 198 16.69 -8.43 -3.91
CA SER A 198 16.13 -8.08 -5.22
C SER A 198 14.61 -7.99 -5.27
N TYR A 199 13.93 -8.20 -4.14
CA TYR A 199 12.48 -7.96 -4.03
C TYR A 199 12.12 -6.52 -4.44
N PRO A 200 10.92 -6.24 -5.03
CA PRO A 200 10.49 -4.88 -5.32
C PRO A 200 10.43 -4.03 -4.05
N GLN A 201 11.19 -2.94 -3.99
CA GLN A 201 11.41 -2.17 -2.75
C GLN A 201 10.80 -0.77 -2.78
N GLY A 202 9.97 -0.45 -3.80
CA GLY A 202 9.41 0.89 -3.94
C GLY A 202 8.54 1.32 -2.75
N SER A 203 7.76 0.42 -2.18
CA SER A 203 6.96 0.67 -0.99
C SER A 203 7.86 0.96 0.22
N HIS A 204 8.84 0.10 0.47
CA HIS A 204 9.81 0.25 1.56
C HIS A 204 10.60 1.56 1.45
N LEU A 205 10.99 1.94 0.21
CA LEU A 205 11.67 3.20 -0.04
C LEU A 205 10.77 4.40 0.30
N VAL A 206 9.50 4.40 -0.15
CA VAL A 206 8.58 5.51 0.15
C VAL A 206 8.35 5.62 1.66
N LEU A 207 8.16 4.49 2.37
CA LEU A 207 7.99 4.48 3.82
C LEU A 207 9.28 4.94 4.53
N ALA A 208 10.46 4.55 4.04
CA ALA A 208 11.75 5.01 4.58
C ALA A 208 11.96 6.51 4.36
N VAL A 209 11.58 7.05 3.19
CA VAL A 209 11.60 8.50 2.91
C VAL A 209 10.67 9.24 3.86
N LEU A 210 9.43 8.78 4.06
CA LEU A 210 8.50 9.39 5.03
C LEU A 210 9.09 9.39 6.44
N THR A 211 9.77 8.32 6.83
CA THR A 211 10.45 8.22 8.14
C THR A 211 11.63 9.17 8.22
N ALA A 212 12.46 9.28 7.18
CA ALA A 212 13.60 10.20 7.15
C ALA A 212 13.14 11.65 7.31
N PHE A 213 12.06 12.04 6.62
CA PHE A 213 11.48 13.38 6.79
C PHE A 213 10.85 13.57 8.19
N ALA A 214 10.16 12.56 8.73
CA ALA A 214 9.57 12.65 10.07
C ALA A 214 10.64 12.81 11.17
N ARG A 215 11.85 12.28 10.95
CA ARG A 215 12.97 12.33 11.90
C ARG A 215 13.94 13.48 11.64
N GLY A 216 13.86 14.11 10.48
CA GLY A 216 14.79 15.16 10.07
C GLY A 216 16.21 14.62 9.78
N GLY A 217 16.35 13.37 9.31
CA GLY A 217 17.66 12.81 8.99
C GLY A 217 17.68 11.33 8.68
N THR A 218 18.88 10.84 8.35
CA THR A 218 19.14 9.45 7.94
C THR A 218 19.68 8.57 9.09
N ALA A 219 19.83 9.11 10.29
CA ALA A 219 20.27 8.33 11.43
C ALA A 219 19.34 7.15 11.69
N THR A 220 19.88 5.94 11.67
CA THR A 220 19.12 4.71 11.85
C THR A 220 18.81 4.51 13.34
N PRO A 221 17.55 4.46 13.73
CA PRO A 221 17.19 4.17 15.11
C PRO A 221 17.41 2.69 15.45
N GLU A 222 17.23 2.35 16.72
CA GLU A 222 17.07 0.96 17.12
C GLU A 222 15.92 0.29 16.34
N ALA A 223 16.04 -1.00 16.08
CA ALA A 223 15.09 -1.73 15.25
C ALA A 223 13.65 -1.67 15.80
N LEU A 224 13.49 -1.73 17.13
CA LEU A 224 12.17 -1.64 17.77
C LEU A 224 11.52 -0.26 17.58
N VAL A 225 12.29 0.83 17.58
CA VAL A 225 11.80 2.19 17.30
C VAL A 225 11.41 2.31 15.83
N SER A 226 12.21 1.74 14.92
CA SER A 226 11.89 1.65 13.48
C SER A 226 10.60 0.87 13.26
N LEU A 227 10.41 -0.25 13.97
CA LEU A 227 9.22 -1.09 13.88
C LEU A 227 7.97 -0.32 14.33
N GLY A 228 8.06 0.45 15.42
CA GLY A 228 6.96 1.28 15.89
C GLY A 228 6.50 2.33 14.87
N ALA A 229 7.42 2.91 14.11
CA ALA A 229 7.11 3.80 12.99
C ALA A 229 6.53 3.03 11.78
N PHE A 230 7.16 1.92 11.40
CA PHE A 230 6.73 1.09 10.27
C PHE A 230 5.30 0.59 10.43
N THR A 231 4.91 0.10 11.60
CA THR A 231 3.55 -0.41 11.86
C THR A 231 2.48 0.67 11.71
N LEU A 232 2.76 1.90 12.16
CA LEU A 232 1.87 3.05 11.93
C LEU A 232 1.76 3.39 10.44
N LEU A 233 2.89 3.38 9.73
CA LEU A 233 2.92 3.67 8.29
C LEU A 233 2.18 2.61 7.48
N VAL A 234 2.26 1.32 7.85
CA VAL A 234 1.49 0.25 7.21
C VAL A 234 -0.01 0.42 7.46
N GLY A 235 -0.43 0.78 8.69
CA GLY A 235 -1.83 1.12 8.98
C GLY A 235 -2.32 2.32 8.16
N ALA A 236 -1.50 3.38 8.03
CA ALA A 236 -1.79 4.54 7.20
C ALA A 236 -1.85 4.18 5.70
N LEU A 237 -0.99 3.28 5.25
CA LEU A 237 -0.96 2.79 3.88
C LEU A 237 -2.23 2.01 3.51
N LEU A 238 -2.72 1.17 4.43
CA LEU A 238 -3.99 0.47 4.23
C LEU A 238 -5.16 1.44 4.18
N ALA A 239 -5.19 2.44 5.05
CA ALA A 239 -6.17 3.51 4.99
C ALA A 239 -6.10 4.29 3.66
N ALA A 240 -4.88 4.59 3.16
CA ALA A 240 -4.66 5.24 1.87
C ALA A 240 -5.12 4.35 0.69
N CYS A 241 -4.96 3.05 0.77
CA CYS A 241 -5.45 2.10 -0.25
C CYS A 241 -6.97 2.16 -0.36
N VAL A 242 -7.68 2.07 0.74
CA VAL A 242 -9.15 2.21 0.76
C VAL A 242 -9.57 3.61 0.31
N ALA A 243 -8.88 4.66 0.75
CA ALA A 243 -9.14 6.03 0.33
C ALA A 243 -8.96 6.23 -1.18
N ALA A 244 -7.92 5.64 -1.79
CA ALA A 244 -7.70 5.66 -3.23
C ALA A 244 -8.83 4.96 -3.99
N ALA A 245 -9.31 3.82 -3.49
CA ALA A 245 -10.45 3.11 -4.06
C ALA A 245 -11.75 3.94 -3.94
N LEU A 246 -12.03 4.55 -2.79
CA LEU A 246 -13.19 5.44 -2.59
C LEU A 246 -13.13 6.65 -3.52
N TRP A 247 -11.96 7.29 -3.62
CA TRP A 247 -11.75 8.39 -4.54
C TRP A 247 -11.98 7.95 -6.00
N ALA A 248 -11.43 6.80 -6.41
CA ALA A 248 -11.58 6.26 -7.76
C ALA A 248 -13.04 5.98 -8.10
N VAL A 249 -13.79 5.39 -7.19
CA VAL A 249 -15.23 5.14 -7.29
C VAL A 249 -16.01 6.45 -7.49
N CYS A 250 -15.79 7.45 -6.63
CA CYS A 250 -16.44 8.76 -6.72
C CYS A 250 -16.07 9.48 -8.03
N ARG A 251 -14.80 9.43 -8.42
CA ARG A 251 -14.34 10.03 -9.67
C ARG A 251 -15.00 9.38 -10.88
N VAL A 252 -15.07 8.05 -10.94
CA VAL A 252 -15.67 7.32 -12.07
C VAL A 252 -17.18 7.52 -12.12
N ALA A 253 -17.87 7.53 -10.98
CA ALA A 253 -19.28 7.90 -10.90
C ALA A 253 -19.53 9.33 -11.45
N GLY A 254 -18.66 10.26 -11.12
CA GLY A 254 -18.64 11.62 -11.66
C GLY A 254 -19.78 12.52 -11.16
N PRO A 255 -20.06 13.67 -11.83
CA PRO A 255 -20.96 14.70 -11.33
C PRO A 255 -22.40 14.22 -11.06
N ALA A 256 -22.83 13.12 -11.67
CA ALA A 256 -24.16 12.54 -11.41
C ALA A 256 -24.33 12.10 -9.95
N PHE A 257 -23.23 11.77 -9.27
CA PHE A 257 -23.15 11.40 -7.85
C PHE A 257 -22.68 12.56 -6.97
N GLY A 258 -22.91 13.80 -7.37
CA GLY A 258 -22.59 14.97 -6.55
C GLY A 258 -23.42 15.05 -5.27
N GLY A 259 -22.87 15.74 -4.27
CA GLY A 259 -23.55 15.99 -3.00
C GLY A 259 -23.72 14.72 -2.14
N TRP A 260 -24.88 14.55 -1.52
CA TRP A 260 -25.17 13.49 -0.57
C TRP A 260 -25.13 12.06 -1.13
N ALA A 261 -25.22 11.88 -2.46
CA ALA A 261 -25.15 10.56 -3.08
C ALA A 261 -23.78 9.88 -2.91
N VAL A 262 -22.74 10.62 -2.56
CA VAL A 262 -21.40 10.09 -2.25
C VAL A 262 -21.41 9.21 -0.99
N LEU A 263 -22.21 9.56 0.03
CA LEU A 263 -22.23 8.81 1.30
C LEU A 263 -22.59 7.34 1.14
N PRO A 264 -23.73 6.96 0.50
CA PRO A 264 -24.07 5.55 0.33
C PRO A 264 -23.04 4.81 -0.52
N LEU A 265 -22.46 5.48 -1.51
CA LEU A 265 -21.42 4.88 -2.36
C LEU A 265 -20.15 4.61 -1.55
N CYS A 266 -19.71 5.57 -0.74
CA CYS A 266 -18.56 5.39 0.17
C CYS A 266 -18.85 4.36 1.26
N ALA A 267 -20.06 4.35 1.85
CA ALA A 267 -20.41 3.37 2.87
C ALA A 267 -20.40 1.94 2.34
N LEU A 268 -21.00 1.72 1.16
CA LEU A 268 -21.01 0.40 0.52
C LEU A 268 -19.60 -0.06 0.16
N THR A 269 -18.84 0.77 -0.56
CA THR A 269 -17.49 0.41 -1.03
C THR A 269 -16.52 0.32 0.15
N GLY A 270 -16.52 1.32 1.04
CA GLY A 270 -15.65 1.36 2.21
C GLY A 270 -15.96 0.24 3.20
N GLY A 271 -17.24 0.00 3.47
CA GLY A 271 -17.67 -1.11 4.33
C GLY A 271 -17.21 -2.47 3.79
N TYR A 272 -17.43 -2.73 2.50
CA TYR A 272 -16.94 -3.96 1.86
C TYR A 272 -15.42 -4.11 1.96
N LEU A 273 -14.67 -3.09 1.58
CA LEU A 273 -13.22 -3.15 1.63
C LEU A 273 -12.69 -3.29 3.07
N VAL A 274 -13.14 -2.45 3.99
CA VAL A 274 -12.64 -2.43 5.38
C VAL A 274 -13.00 -3.69 6.14
N LEU A 275 -14.25 -4.17 6.00
CA LEU A 275 -14.73 -5.28 6.80
C LEU A 275 -14.33 -6.64 6.23
N VAL A 276 -14.13 -6.75 4.91
CA VAL A 276 -13.98 -8.04 4.25
C VAL A 276 -12.61 -8.18 3.56
N GLU A 277 -12.25 -7.30 2.63
CA GLU A 277 -11.19 -7.61 1.67
C GLU A 277 -9.84 -6.94 1.98
N ALA A 278 -9.81 -5.71 2.52
CA ALA A 278 -8.54 -5.01 2.73
C ALA A 278 -7.84 -5.43 4.03
N THR A 279 -8.58 -5.67 5.11
CA THR A 279 -7.99 -6.05 6.40
C THR A 279 -7.22 -7.38 6.37
N PRO A 280 -7.65 -8.44 5.65
CA PRO A 280 -6.87 -9.65 5.47
C PRO A 280 -5.46 -9.42 4.90
N LEU A 281 -5.28 -8.41 4.04
CA LEU A 281 -3.96 -8.05 3.51
C LEU A 281 -3.01 -7.56 4.62
N LEU A 282 -3.54 -6.86 5.62
CA LEU A 282 -2.77 -6.44 6.79
C LEU A 282 -2.34 -7.65 7.63
N PHE A 283 -3.26 -8.58 7.87
CA PHE A 283 -2.97 -9.80 8.63
C PHE A 283 -1.97 -10.72 7.91
N ALA A 284 -2.00 -10.75 6.58
CA ALA A 284 -1.01 -11.46 5.78
C ALA A 284 0.35 -10.75 5.73
N GLY A 285 0.39 -9.45 6.07
CA GLY A 285 1.60 -8.63 5.99
C GLY A 285 1.96 -8.18 4.57
N PHE A 286 0.99 -8.07 3.65
CA PHE A 286 1.20 -7.76 2.23
C PHE A 286 1.30 -6.25 1.96
N GLU A 287 2.20 -5.59 2.63
CA GLU A 287 2.42 -4.14 2.57
C GLU A 287 2.64 -3.63 1.13
N SER A 288 3.49 -4.30 0.35
CA SER A 288 3.76 -3.92 -1.05
C SER A 288 2.54 -4.08 -1.95
N GLU A 289 1.72 -5.12 -1.71
CA GLU A 289 0.47 -5.30 -2.43
C GLU A 289 -0.55 -4.23 -2.06
N ILE A 290 -0.69 -3.90 -0.78
CA ILE A 290 -1.58 -2.81 -0.30
C ILE A 290 -1.23 -1.51 -1.01
N PHE A 291 0.04 -1.13 -1.05
CA PHE A 291 0.46 0.09 -1.73
C PHE A 291 0.23 0.02 -3.24
N GLY A 292 0.57 -1.11 -3.85
CA GLY A 292 0.33 -1.34 -5.26
C GLY A 292 -1.14 -1.23 -5.64
N LEU A 293 -2.07 -1.78 -4.83
CA LEU A 293 -3.51 -1.66 -5.05
C LEU A 293 -4.00 -0.21 -4.96
N ALA A 294 -3.41 0.62 -4.08
CA ALA A 294 -3.71 2.06 -4.04
C ALA A 294 -3.35 2.74 -5.37
N LEU A 295 -2.13 2.53 -5.87
CA LEU A 295 -1.69 3.08 -7.16
C LEU A 295 -2.53 2.52 -8.33
N PHE A 296 -2.87 1.24 -8.27
CA PHE A 296 -3.70 0.56 -9.26
C PHE A 296 -5.13 1.13 -9.31
N ALA A 297 -5.71 1.49 -8.16
CA ALA A 297 -7.01 2.18 -8.10
C ALA A 297 -6.95 3.57 -8.77
N LEU A 298 -5.88 4.35 -8.52
CA LEU A 298 -5.66 5.63 -9.17
C LEU A 298 -5.52 5.47 -10.69
N LEU A 299 -4.72 4.49 -11.14
CA LEU A 299 -4.53 4.19 -12.56
C LEU A 299 -5.86 3.77 -13.22
N THR A 300 -6.60 2.87 -12.58
CA THR A 300 -7.91 2.41 -13.06
C THR A 300 -8.86 3.60 -13.25
N ALA A 301 -8.96 4.50 -12.28
CA ALA A 301 -9.80 5.69 -12.40
C ALA A 301 -9.41 6.59 -13.58
N LEU A 302 -8.11 6.78 -13.83
CA LEU A 302 -7.58 7.57 -14.95
C LEU A 302 -7.84 6.88 -16.30
N VAL A 303 -7.74 5.56 -16.36
CA VAL A 303 -8.06 4.77 -17.57
C VAL A 303 -9.55 4.87 -17.91
N LEU A 304 -10.42 4.71 -16.91
CA LEU A 304 -11.87 4.75 -17.14
C LEU A 304 -12.35 6.17 -17.45
N ARG A 305 -11.89 7.16 -16.67
CA ARG A 305 -12.27 8.57 -16.79
C ARG A 305 -11.06 9.48 -16.95
N PRO A 306 -10.53 9.61 -18.18
CA PRO A 306 -9.31 10.35 -18.44
C PRO A 306 -9.47 11.85 -18.21
N LEU A 307 -8.34 12.51 -17.94
CA LEU A 307 -8.22 13.95 -17.81
C LEU A 307 -8.49 14.67 -19.13
N ALA A 308 -8.84 15.95 -19.04
CA ALA A 308 -9.06 16.77 -20.23
C ALA A 308 -7.76 17.02 -21.01
N ARG A 309 -6.61 17.15 -20.30
CA ARG A 309 -5.30 17.43 -20.89
C ARG A 309 -4.50 16.15 -21.12
N PRO A 310 -4.20 15.78 -22.38
CA PRO A 310 -3.47 14.55 -22.69
C PRO A 310 -2.08 14.47 -22.04
N GLY A 311 -1.36 15.59 -21.96
CA GLY A 311 -0.02 15.61 -21.35
C GLY A 311 -0.04 15.27 -19.85
N GLU A 312 -0.99 15.81 -19.08
CA GLU A 312 -1.17 15.48 -17.67
C GLU A 312 -1.59 14.00 -17.49
N GLN A 313 -2.46 13.51 -18.38
CA GLN A 313 -2.88 12.12 -18.41
C GLN A 313 -1.71 11.17 -18.63
N LEU A 314 -0.86 11.45 -19.63
CA LEU A 314 0.30 10.62 -19.95
C LEU A 314 1.34 10.63 -18.81
N LEU A 315 1.62 11.81 -18.24
CA LEU A 315 2.53 11.95 -17.12
C LEU A 315 2.08 11.12 -15.91
N LEU A 316 0.80 11.22 -15.55
CA LEU A 316 0.24 10.49 -14.41
C LEU A 316 0.20 8.99 -14.65
N MET A 317 -0.26 8.53 -15.82
CA MET A 317 -0.27 7.11 -16.14
C MET A 317 1.15 6.55 -16.15
N GLY A 318 2.12 7.28 -16.72
CA GLY A 318 3.52 6.89 -16.71
C GLY A 318 4.07 6.76 -15.29
N SER A 319 3.87 7.79 -14.45
CA SER A 319 4.34 7.79 -13.07
C SER A 319 3.71 6.66 -12.23
N LEU A 320 2.38 6.45 -12.37
CA LEU A 320 1.70 5.36 -11.67
C LEU A 320 2.19 3.98 -12.13
N THR A 321 2.47 3.80 -13.42
CA THR A 321 3.01 2.54 -13.97
C THR A 321 4.42 2.28 -13.44
N VAL A 322 5.27 3.30 -13.38
CA VAL A 322 6.59 3.21 -12.75
C VAL A 322 6.45 2.87 -11.27
N GLY A 323 5.61 3.61 -10.53
CA GLY A 323 5.34 3.31 -9.12
C GLY A 323 4.89 1.87 -8.90
N LEU A 324 3.95 1.37 -9.71
CA LEU A 324 3.49 -0.02 -9.65
C LEU A 324 4.62 -1.03 -9.88
N SER A 325 5.52 -0.76 -10.82
CA SER A 325 6.65 -1.64 -11.09
C SER A 325 7.62 -1.72 -9.92
N PHE A 326 7.97 -0.59 -9.33
CA PHE A 326 8.89 -0.53 -8.19
C PHE A 326 8.27 -1.05 -6.90
N VAL A 327 6.98 -0.79 -6.68
CA VAL A 327 6.24 -1.22 -5.48
C VAL A 327 5.91 -2.72 -5.53
N TYR A 328 5.30 -3.16 -6.63
CA TYR A 328 4.89 -4.55 -6.79
C TYR A 328 4.60 -4.87 -8.26
N TYR A 329 5.62 -5.28 -9.01
CA TYR A 329 5.52 -5.45 -10.47
C TYR A 329 4.51 -6.51 -10.93
N LEU A 330 4.03 -7.42 -10.04
CA LEU A 330 2.94 -8.36 -10.36
C LEU A 330 1.68 -7.63 -10.85
N LEU A 331 1.42 -6.42 -10.33
CA LEU A 331 0.29 -5.60 -10.72
C LEU A 331 0.38 -5.08 -12.17
N LEU A 332 1.56 -5.11 -12.77
CA LEU A 332 1.74 -4.76 -14.20
C LEU A 332 0.96 -5.71 -15.11
N GLY A 333 0.77 -6.97 -14.71
CA GLY A 333 -0.03 -7.95 -15.44
C GLY A 333 -1.44 -7.45 -15.74
N ALA A 334 -2.09 -6.76 -14.80
CA ALA A 334 -3.40 -6.13 -15.02
C ALA A 334 -3.29 -4.67 -15.49
N ALA A 335 -2.25 -3.93 -15.09
CA ALA A 335 -2.08 -2.52 -15.48
C ALA A 335 -1.87 -2.36 -17.00
N VAL A 336 -1.08 -3.24 -17.63
CA VAL A 336 -0.82 -3.19 -19.08
C VAL A 336 -2.11 -3.33 -19.90
N PRO A 337 -2.98 -4.34 -19.68
CA PRO A 337 -4.30 -4.38 -20.32
C PRO A 337 -5.13 -3.11 -20.10
N LEU A 338 -5.13 -2.52 -18.91
CA LEU A 338 -5.82 -1.26 -18.66
C LEU A 338 -5.28 -0.11 -19.51
N LEU A 339 -3.96 0.02 -19.63
CA LEU A 339 -3.32 1.03 -20.49
C LEU A 339 -3.69 0.83 -21.98
N LEU A 340 -3.74 -0.41 -22.45
CA LEU A 340 -4.18 -0.76 -23.80
C LEU A 340 -5.66 -0.40 -24.02
N ILE A 341 -6.53 -0.67 -23.05
CA ILE A 341 -7.95 -0.27 -23.09
C ILE A 341 -8.05 1.25 -23.21
N TRP A 342 -7.28 2.00 -22.40
CA TRP A 342 -7.25 3.46 -22.54
C TRP A 342 -6.81 3.90 -23.94
N ALA A 343 -5.75 3.31 -24.46
CA ALA A 343 -5.22 3.66 -25.78
C ALA A 343 -6.24 3.40 -26.89
N VAL A 344 -7.01 2.33 -26.82
CA VAL A 344 -8.02 1.97 -27.83
C VAL A 344 -9.30 2.80 -27.66
N VAL A 345 -9.88 2.81 -26.45
CA VAL A 345 -11.19 3.43 -26.19
C VAL A 345 -11.12 4.95 -26.30
N HIS A 346 -10.03 5.55 -25.85
CA HIS A 346 -9.83 7.00 -25.84
C HIS A 346 -8.87 7.49 -26.93
N ARG A 347 -8.69 6.73 -28.02
CA ARG A 347 -7.75 7.02 -29.14
C ARG A 347 -7.85 8.45 -29.69
N ARG A 348 -9.04 9.03 -29.71
CA ARG A 348 -9.26 10.40 -30.20
C ARG A 348 -8.59 11.46 -29.34
N ARG A 349 -8.28 11.17 -28.06
CA ARG A 349 -7.65 12.13 -27.11
C ARG A 349 -6.14 12.21 -27.26
N TRP A 350 -5.46 11.11 -27.56
CA TRP A 350 -3.99 11.08 -27.63
C TRP A 350 -3.44 11.17 -29.06
N ARG A 351 -4.23 10.87 -30.08
CA ARG A 351 -3.79 10.98 -31.48
C ARG A 351 -3.19 12.35 -31.84
N PRO A 352 -3.73 13.51 -31.38
CA PRO A 352 -3.12 14.81 -31.65
C PRO A 352 -1.72 14.96 -31.05
N VAL A 353 -1.39 14.22 -29.99
CA VAL A 353 -0.12 14.25 -29.26
C VAL A 353 0.67 12.95 -29.40
N ARG A 354 0.49 12.21 -30.50
CA ARG A 354 1.04 10.86 -30.71
C ARG A 354 2.53 10.74 -30.45
N ARG A 355 3.35 11.74 -30.89
CA ARG A 355 4.80 11.73 -30.64
C ARG A 355 5.13 11.77 -29.16
N ALA A 356 4.47 12.66 -28.42
CA ALA A 356 4.62 12.72 -26.96
C ALA A 356 4.11 11.46 -26.26
N ALA A 357 3.01 10.88 -26.75
CA ALA A 357 2.48 9.61 -26.22
C ALA A 357 3.45 8.44 -26.44
N SER A 358 4.05 8.34 -27.65
CA SER A 358 5.07 7.31 -27.92
C SER A 358 6.33 7.51 -27.06
N ALA A 359 6.82 8.75 -26.94
CA ALA A 359 7.97 9.04 -26.06
C ALA A 359 7.67 8.72 -24.60
N ALA A 360 6.49 9.10 -24.10
CA ALA A 360 6.05 8.77 -22.74
C ALA A 360 5.96 7.25 -22.53
N ALA A 361 5.44 6.49 -23.50
CA ALA A 361 5.35 5.03 -23.43
C ALA A 361 6.74 4.38 -23.36
N VAL A 362 7.69 4.83 -24.19
CA VAL A 362 9.07 4.33 -24.20
C VAL A 362 9.77 4.64 -22.88
N LEU A 363 9.70 5.88 -22.41
CA LEU A 363 10.33 6.30 -21.15
C LEU A 363 9.71 5.56 -19.94
N THR A 364 8.38 5.44 -19.91
CA THR A 364 7.67 4.68 -18.88
C THR A 364 8.07 3.21 -18.91
N GLY A 365 8.12 2.60 -20.10
CA GLY A 365 8.52 1.19 -20.26
C GLY A 365 9.95 0.95 -19.81
N ALA A 366 10.89 1.82 -20.20
CA ALA A 366 12.28 1.74 -19.77
C ALA A 366 12.43 1.89 -18.25
N ALA A 367 11.76 2.88 -17.64
CA ALA A 367 11.81 3.08 -16.20
C ALA A 367 11.14 1.93 -15.42
N ALA A 368 9.99 1.44 -15.90
CA ALA A 368 9.28 0.33 -15.28
C ALA A 368 9.99 -1.03 -15.45
N ALA A 369 10.89 -1.15 -16.43
CA ALA A 369 11.69 -2.36 -16.59
C ALA A 369 12.82 -2.51 -15.55
N LEU A 370 13.26 -1.41 -14.92
CA LEU A 370 14.41 -1.43 -14.00
C LEU A 370 14.28 -2.45 -12.86
N PRO A 371 13.19 -2.45 -12.04
CA PRO A 371 13.09 -3.42 -10.95
C PRO A 371 12.87 -4.87 -11.46
N VAL A 372 12.22 -5.03 -12.61
CA VAL A 372 12.03 -6.36 -13.23
C VAL A 372 13.38 -6.94 -13.68
N LEU A 373 14.21 -6.11 -14.33
CA LEU A 373 15.56 -6.52 -14.77
C LEU A 373 16.49 -6.79 -13.58
N ALA A 374 16.40 -5.99 -12.51
CA ALA A 374 17.18 -6.20 -11.29
C ALA A 374 16.88 -7.55 -10.63
N ASN A 375 15.69 -8.10 -10.83
CA ASN A 375 15.25 -9.38 -10.29
C ASN A 375 15.33 -10.55 -11.30
N TRP A 376 15.61 -10.27 -12.56
CA TRP A 376 15.51 -11.27 -13.65
C TRP A 376 16.37 -12.52 -13.43
N GLN A 377 17.55 -12.36 -12.86
CA GLN A 377 18.49 -13.45 -12.64
C GLN A 377 18.09 -14.40 -11.48
N GLN A 378 17.17 -13.97 -10.61
CA GLN A 378 16.76 -14.74 -9.43
C GLN A 378 15.35 -15.35 -9.56
N ALA A 379 14.56 -14.94 -10.55
CA ALA A 379 13.20 -15.40 -10.74
C ALA A 379 13.11 -16.35 -11.94
N ASP A 380 13.03 -17.63 -11.69
CA ASP A 380 12.31 -18.52 -12.60
C ASP A 380 10.82 -18.16 -12.53
N SER A 381 10.39 -17.28 -13.44
CA SER A 381 9.06 -16.67 -13.41
C SER A 381 7.92 -17.68 -13.50
N ALA A 382 8.15 -18.84 -14.11
CA ALA A 382 7.16 -19.89 -14.24
C ALA A 382 6.95 -20.61 -12.91
N SER A 383 8.03 -20.98 -12.21
CA SER A 383 7.95 -21.62 -10.89
C SER A 383 7.38 -20.66 -9.84
N VAL A 384 7.75 -19.37 -9.89
CA VAL A 384 7.23 -18.35 -8.98
C VAL A 384 5.71 -18.24 -9.06
N LEU A 385 5.12 -18.18 -10.26
CA LEU A 385 3.67 -18.06 -10.42
C LEU A 385 2.90 -19.30 -9.93
N ALA A 386 3.55 -20.44 -9.79
CA ALA A 386 2.98 -21.67 -9.26
C ALA A 386 3.31 -21.92 -7.77
N MET A 387 4.12 -21.05 -7.14
CA MET A 387 4.53 -21.22 -5.73
C MET A 387 3.32 -21.23 -4.78
N PRO A 388 3.32 -22.17 -3.81
CA PRO A 388 2.37 -22.11 -2.70
C PRO A 388 2.70 -20.92 -1.79
N GLY A 389 1.69 -20.38 -1.13
CA GLY A 389 1.84 -19.32 -0.13
C GLY A 389 0.57 -19.15 0.69
N ALA A 390 0.73 -18.64 1.90
CA ALA A 390 -0.41 -18.33 2.75
C ALA A 390 -1.07 -17.03 2.25
N VAL A 391 -2.35 -17.12 1.94
CA VAL A 391 -3.18 -15.98 1.54
C VAL A 391 -4.59 -16.20 2.06
N TYR A 392 -5.24 -15.13 2.48
CA TYR A 392 -6.65 -15.17 2.82
C TYR A 392 -7.46 -15.19 1.51
N PRO A 393 -8.27 -16.24 1.25
CA PRO A 393 -9.04 -16.30 0.02
C PRO A 393 -10.07 -15.18 -0.03
N ILE A 394 -10.23 -14.57 -1.19
CA ILE A 394 -11.26 -13.57 -1.46
C ILE A 394 -12.65 -14.17 -1.24
N ALA A 395 -13.57 -13.39 -0.67
CA ALA A 395 -14.97 -13.75 -0.46
C ALA A 395 -15.73 -13.88 -1.80
N ARG A 396 -15.62 -15.04 -2.46
CA ARG A 396 -16.18 -15.29 -3.81
C ARG A 396 -17.68 -15.10 -3.86
N HIS A 397 -18.39 -15.38 -2.80
CA HIS A 397 -19.83 -15.19 -2.66
C HIS A 397 -20.23 -13.69 -2.67
N LEU A 398 -19.29 -12.79 -2.42
CA LEU A 398 -19.48 -11.33 -2.57
C LEU A 398 -18.90 -10.83 -3.90
N LEU A 399 -17.75 -11.35 -4.31
CA LEU A 399 -17.10 -10.95 -5.58
C LEU A 399 -17.96 -11.30 -6.79
N LEU A 400 -18.52 -12.51 -6.86
CA LEU A 400 -19.31 -12.94 -8.02
C LEU A 400 -20.57 -12.08 -8.24
N PRO A 401 -21.43 -11.80 -7.22
CA PRO A 401 -22.53 -10.86 -7.37
C PRO A 401 -22.09 -9.45 -7.72
N LEU A 402 -20.99 -8.95 -7.15
CA LEU A 402 -20.41 -7.65 -7.49
C LEU A 402 -20.09 -7.57 -8.99
N LEU A 403 -19.38 -8.57 -9.52
CA LEU A 403 -19.03 -8.63 -10.94
C LEU A 403 -20.26 -8.81 -11.84
N ALA A 404 -21.21 -9.68 -11.45
CA ALA A 404 -22.44 -9.91 -12.20
C ALA A 404 -23.27 -8.62 -12.31
N LEU A 405 -23.51 -7.91 -11.20
CA LEU A 405 -24.22 -6.62 -11.20
C LEU A 405 -23.49 -5.57 -12.03
N THR A 406 -22.17 -5.52 -11.92
CA THR A 406 -21.34 -4.59 -12.70
C THR A 406 -21.46 -4.87 -14.19
N VAL A 407 -21.27 -6.11 -14.62
CA VAL A 407 -21.36 -6.50 -16.04
C VAL A 407 -22.76 -6.28 -16.58
N LEU A 408 -23.80 -6.72 -15.89
CA LEU A 408 -25.20 -6.52 -16.31
C LEU A 408 -25.54 -5.03 -16.47
N GLY A 409 -25.12 -4.17 -15.52
CA GLY A 409 -25.29 -2.72 -15.60
C GLY A 409 -24.55 -2.09 -16.78
N LEU A 410 -23.39 -2.64 -17.14
CA LEU A 410 -22.56 -2.15 -18.25
C LEU A 410 -22.98 -2.69 -19.63
N LEU A 411 -23.72 -3.79 -19.71
CA LEU A 411 -24.19 -4.36 -20.98
C LEU A 411 -25.37 -3.60 -21.61
N THR A 412 -25.98 -2.64 -20.92
CA THR A 412 -27.10 -1.86 -21.44
C THR A 412 -26.73 -1.08 -22.72
N ARG A 413 -27.70 -0.87 -23.63
CA ARG A 413 -27.47 -0.10 -24.87
C ARG A 413 -26.95 1.31 -24.61
N ALA A 414 -27.45 1.96 -23.55
CA ALA A 414 -26.99 3.29 -23.13
C ALA A 414 -25.53 3.27 -22.62
N ALA A 415 -25.15 2.20 -21.93
CA ALA A 415 -23.78 2.03 -21.45
C ALA A 415 -22.79 1.87 -22.59
N ARG A 416 -23.12 1.08 -23.62
CA ARG A 416 -22.24 0.83 -24.78
C ARG A 416 -21.91 2.09 -25.60
N ARG A 417 -22.74 3.13 -25.54
CA ARG A 417 -22.48 4.44 -26.20
C ARG A 417 -21.55 5.35 -25.39
N ASN A 418 -21.35 5.09 -24.09
CA ASN A 418 -20.52 5.90 -23.21
C ASN A 418 -19.10 5.31 -23.09
N SER A 419 -18.07 6.12 -23.38
CA SER A 419 -16.67 5.66 -23.37
C SER A 419 -16.19 5.19 -21.98
N VAL A 420 -16.62 5.84 -20.88
CA VAL A 420 -16.29 5.44 -19.50
C VAL A 420 -16.81 4.03 -19.22
N ARG A 421 -18.07 3.77 -19.58
CA ARG A 421 -18.70 2.46 -19.34
C ARG A 421 -18.13 1.37 -20.23
N ARG A 422 -17.79 1.69 -21.49
CA ARG A 422 -17.08 0.73 -22.36
C ARG A 422 -15.71 0.37 -21.79
N ALA A 423 -14.94 1.38 -21.35
CA ALA A 423 -13.65 1.13 -20.71
C ALA A 423 -13.81 0.29 -19.44
N ALA A 424 -14.84 0.56 -18.62
CA ALA A 424 -15.12 -0.21 -17.40
C ALA A 424 -15.46 -1.68 -17.72
N LEU A 425 -16.31 -1.95 -18.70
CA LEU A 425 -16.62 -3.32 -19.12
C LEU A 425 -15.37 -4.04 -19.62
N CYS A 426 -14.59 -3.41 -20.51
CA CYS A 426 -13.35 -3.98 -21.01
C CYS A 426 -12.35 -4.24 -19.87
N ALA A 427 -12.24 -3.35 -18.89
CA ALA A 427 -11.35 -3.50 -17.74
C ALA A 427 -11.74 -4.72 -16.87
N VAL A 428 -13.02 -4.85 -16.51
CA VAL A 428 -13.50 -6.02 -15.76
C VAL A 428 -13.23 -7.31 -16.51
N LEU A 429 -13.57 -7.37 -17.81
CA LEU A 429 -13.38 -8.56 -18.63
C LEU A 429 -11.90 -8.91 -18.82
N ALA A 430 -11.04 -7.91 -19.00
CA ALA A 430 -9.60 -8.14 -19.17
C ALA A 430 -8.96 -8.70 -17.88
N VAL A 431 -9.26 -8.11 -16.73
CA VAL A 431 -8.69 -8.57 -15.44
C VAL A 431 -9.29 -9.91 -15.03
N ALA A 432 -10.59 -10.13 -15.26
CA ALA A 432 -11.22 -11.44 -15.04
C ALA A 432 -10.65 -12.52 -15.97
N GLY A 433 -10.45 -12.20 -17.26
CA GLY A 433 -9.81 -13.11 -18.21
C GLY A 433 -8.39 -13.47 -17.80
N LEU A 434 -7.60 -12.50 -17.33
CA LEU A 434 -6.26 -12.74 -16.80
C LEU A 434 -6.31 -13.65 -15.56
N ALA A 435 -7.26 -13.41 -14.64
CA ALA A 435 -7.43 -14.25 -13.46
C ALA A 435 -7.79 -15.70 -13.82
N LEU A 436 -8.70 -15.88 -14.79
CA LEU A 436 -9.05 -17.21 -15.28
C LEU A 436 -7.87 -17.90 -15.97
N SER A 437 -7.09 -17.17 -16.78
CA SER A 437 -5.90 -17.72 -17.44
C SER A 437 -4.85 -18.17 -16.42
N LEU A 438 -4.60 -17.38 -15.37
CA LEU A 438 -3.68 -17.76 -14.30
C LEU A 438 -4.20 -18.97 -13.50
N ARG A 439 -5.52 -19.00 -13.23
CA ARG A 439 -6.16 -20.15 -12.58
C ARG A 439 -5.91 -21.44 -13.36
N GLU A 440 -6.20 -21.46 -14.66
CA GLU A 440 -6.02 -22.64 -15.49
C GLU A 440 -4.53 -23.05 -15.58
N TYR A 441 -3.63 -22.09 -15.69
CA TYR A 441 -2.20 -22.35 -15.65
C TYR A 441 -1.77 -23.03 -14.34
N GLN A 442 -2.22 -22.52 -13.18
CA GLN A 442 -1.88 -23.11 -11.88
C GLN A 442 -2.47 -24.50 -11.70
N ILE A 443 -3.74 -24.69 -12.06
CA ILE A 443 -4.38 -26.02 -12.00
C ILE A 443 -3.61 -27.02 -12.89
N ALA A 444 -3.22 -26.62 -14.10
CA ALA A 444 -2.45 -27.47 -14.99
C ALA A 444 -1.03 -27.80 -14.45
N SER A 445 -0.42 -26.86 -13.73
CA SER A 445 0.95 -27.00 -13.23
C SER A 445 1.04 -27.74 -11.89
N THR A 446 0.09 -27.50 -10.97
CA THR A 446 0.16 -27.94 -9.56
C THR A 446 -1.08 -28.70 -9.09
N GLY A 447 -2.10 -28.86 -9.93
CA GLY A 447 -3.37 -29.51 -9.58
C GLY A 447 -4.32 -28.64 -8.74
N SER A 448 -3.89 -27.44 -8.33
CA SER A 448 -4.70 -26.54 -7.49
C SER A 448 -4.45 -25.06 -7.80
N THR A 449 -5.35 -24.19 -7.36
CA THR A 449 -5.10 -22.75 -7.39
C THR A 449 -4.16 -22.36 -6.25
N ALA A 450 -3.23 -21.43 -6.51
CA ALA A 450 -2.20 -21.03 -5.59
C ALA A 450 -2.27 -19.51 -5.27
N TYR A 451 -1.35 -19.09 -4.44
CA TYR A 451 -1.14 -17.76 -3.88
C TYR A 451 -1.35 -16.60 -4.87
N TYR A 452 -0.73 -16.64 -6.06
CA TYR A 452 -0.80 -15.54 -7.02
C TYR A 452 -2.16 -15.38 -7.71
N TYR A 453 -2.96 -16.44 -7.78
CA TYR A 453 -4.34 -16.34 -8.25
C TYR A 453 -5.18 -15.47 -7.30
N GLU A 454 -5.09 -15.70 -5.98
CA GLU A 454 -5.78 -14.88 -4.98
C GLU A 454 -5.32 -13.41 -5.05
N LYS A 455 -4.02 -13.18 -5.20
CA LYS A 455 -3.48 -11.81 -5.36
C LYS A 455 -4.02 -11.10 -6.61
N LEU A 456 -4.26 -11.84 -7.68
CA LEU A 456 -4.88 -11.26 -8.87
C LEU A 456 -6.38 -10.98 -8.66
N LEU A 457 -7.06 -11.76 -7.83
CA LEU A 457 -8.44 -11.47 -7.46
C LEU A 457 -8.58 -10.17 -6.65
N HIS A 458 -7.59 -9.76 -5.83
CA HIS A 458 -7.61 -8.44 -5.19
C HIS A 458 -7.66 -7.31 -6.23
N GLN A 459 -6.93 -7.44 -7.33
CA GLN A 459 -6.98 -6.48 -8.44
C GLN A 459 -8.37 -6.47 -9.11
N LEU A 460 -8.98 -7.63 -9.25
CA LEU A 460 -10.33 -7.77 -9.79
C LEU A 460 -11.38 -7.13 -8.87
N VAL A 461 -11.24 -7.25 -7.55
CA VAL A 461 -12.06 -6.52 -6.56
C VAL A 461 -11.97 -5.02 -6.78
N VAL A 462 -10.76 -4.47 -6.87
CA VAL A 462 -10.54 -3.03 -7.08
C VAL A 462 -11.19 -2.56 -8.40
N VAL A 463 -10.95 -3.26 -9.50
CA VAL A 463 -11.58 -2.92 -10.79
C VAL A 463 -13.09 -3.08 -10.71
N GLY A 464 -13.59 -4.13 -10.05
CA GLY A 464 -15.02 -4.42 -9.90
C GLY A 464 -15.76 -3.30 -9.17
N VAL A 465 -15.27 -2.85 -8.01
CA VAL A 465 -15.92 -1.77 -7.23
C VAL A 465 -15.86 -0.43 -7.96
N ILE A 466 -14.76 -0.13 -8.67
CA ILE A 466 -14.64 1.10 -9.46
C ILE A 466 -15.56 1.05 -10.68
N ALA A 467 -15.65 -0.09 -11.35
CA ALA A 467 -16.52 -0.27 -12.52
C ALA A 467 -18.01 -0.28 -12.16
N LEU A 468 -18.37 -0.80 -10.97
CA LEU A 468 -19.73 -0.74 -10.44
C LEU A 468 -20.22 0.71 -10.36
N ALA A 469 -19.37 1.65 -9.97
CA ALA A 469 -19.72 3.07 -9.95
C ALA A 469 -20.18 3.57 -11.33
N ALA A 470 -19.53 3.14 -12.43
CA ALA A 470 -19.95 3.47 -13.78
C ALA A 470 -21.27 2.78 -14.18
N ALA A 471 -21.53 1.59 -13.65
CA ALA A 471 -22.74 0.81 -13.94
C ALA A 471 -23.98 1.40 -13.27
N VAL A 472 -23.87 1.88 -12.02
CA VAL A 472 -25.03 2.39 -11.25
C VAL A 472 -25.43 3.82 -11.57
N VAL A 473 -24.57 4.63 -12.21
CA VAL A 473 -24.87 6.03 -12.60
C VAL A 473 -26.24 6.22 -13.27
N PRO A 474 -26.70 5.36 -14.20
CA PRO A 474 -28.01 5.52 -14.84
C PRO A 474 -29.19 5.43 -13.87
N LEU A 475 -29.05 4.67 -12.78
CA LEU A 475 -30.12 4.44 -11.82
C LEU A 475 -30.50 5.71 -11.05
N PHE A 476 -29.55 6.66 -10.94
CA PHE A 476 -29.75 7.93 -10.22
C PHE A 476 -30.21 9.10 -11.11
N GLY A 477 -30.46 8.85 -12.39
CA GLY A 477 -30.98 9.81 -13.36
C GLY A 477 -30.00 10.94 -13.70
N SER A 478 -29.72 11.14 -15.00
CA SER A 478 -28.93 12.30 -15.47
C SER A 478 -29.70 13.59 -15.25
N PRO A 479 -29.15 14.60 -14.59
CA PRO A 479 -29.79 15.92 -14.44
C PRO A 479 -29.90 16.69 -15.76
N GLU A 480 -29.22 16.25 -16.82
CA GLU A 480 -28.97 17.05 -18.02
C GLU A 480 -30.08 17.03 -19.11
N ARG A 481 -31.21 16.34 -18.92
CA ARG A 481 -32.24 16.27 -19.95
C ARG A 481 -33.65 16.60 -19.46
N ARG A 482 -33.82 17.45 -18.47
CA ARG A 482 -35.11 18.06 -18.24
C ARG A 482 -35.02 19.53 -18.64
N SER A 483 -35.54 19.84 -19.81
CA SER A 483 -35.88 21.20 -20.25
C SER A 483 -36.52 21.93 -19.06
N PRO A 484 -36.14 23.17 -18.76
CA PRO A 484 -36.76 23.92 -17.68
C PRO A 484 -38.19 24.27 -18.08
N THR A 485 -39.13 23.36 -17.87
CA THR A 485 -40.54 23.74 -17.78
C THR A 485 -40.68 24.46 -16.43
N VAL A 486 -40.82 25.77 -16.54
CA VAL A 486 -41.06 26.70 -15.45
C VAL A 486 -42.29 26.25 -14.67
N GLY A 487 -42.12 25.94 -13.38
CA GLY A 487 -43.24 25.65 -12.48
C GLY A 487 -42.78 24.97 -11.16
N THR A 488 -43.22 25.51 -10.10
CA THR A 488 -43.34 25.21 -8.66
C THR A 488 -42.96 23.82 -8.08
N THR A 489 -42.52 22.85 -8.87
CA THR A 489 -42.18 21.48 -8.43
C THR A 489 -40.69 21.23 -8.22
N GLU A 490 -39.81 22.19 -8.56
CA GLU A 490 -38.35 22.00 -8.49
C GLU A 490 -37.83 21.82 -7.07
N TRP A 491 -38.36 22.50 -6.07
CA TRP A 491 -37.89 22.39 -4.68
C TRP A 491 -38.21 21.01 -4.08
N ARG A 492 -39.41 20.44 -4.36
CA ARG A 492 -39.76 19.06 -3.94
C ARG A 492 -38.88 17.99 -4.58
N ALA A 493 -38.53 18.20 -5.84
CA ALA A 493 -37.59 17.30 -6.54
C ALA A 493 -36.17 17.42 -5.99
N ARG A 494 -35.76 18.62 -5.55
CA ARG A 494 -34.43 18.85 -4.92
C ARG A 494 -34.38 18.31 -3.51
N ALA A 495 -35.40 18.51 -2.69
CA ALA A 495 -35.49 18.03 -1.31
C ALA A 495 -35.59 16.48 -1.21
N GLY A 496 -36.24 15.82 -2.16
CA GLY A 496 -36.35 14.35 -2.17
C GLY A 496 -35.08 13.60 -2.60
N ARG A 497 -34.10 14.28 -3.23
CA ARG A 497 -32.84 13.65 -3.67
C ARG A 497 -31.95 13.17 -2.53
N PRO A 498 -31.63 13.99 -1.48
CA PRO A 498 -30.81 13.52 -0.38
C PRO A 498 -31.49 12.40 0.40
N LEU A 499 -32.81 12.45 0.56
CA LEU A 499 -33.54 11.39 1.24
C LEU A 499 -33.50 10.05 0.49
N ARG A 500 -33.66 10.07 -0.85
CA ARG A 500 -33.53 8.85 -1.69
C ARG A 500 -32.10 8.29 -1.67
N ALA A 501 -31.09 9.17 -1.70
CA ALA A 501 -29.69 8.74 -1.61
C ALA A 501 -29.39 8.14 -0.23
N LEU A 502 -29.91 8.72 0.83
CA LEU A 502 -29.79 8.20 2.18
C LEU A 502 -30.48 6.83 2.31
N TRP A 503 -31.69 6.67 1.79
CA TRP A 503 -32.42 5.41 1.78
C TRP A 503 -31.72 4.33 0.95
N ALA A 504 -31.23 4.68 -0.24
CA ALA A 504 -30.47 3.75 -1.08
C ALA A 504 -29.16 3.32 -0.40
N GLY A 505 -28.52 4.23 0.34
CA GLY A 505 -27.29 3.94 1.09
C GLY A 505 -27.54 3.07 2.31
N THR A 506 -28.56 3.37 3.09
CA THR A 506 -28.96 2.52 4.23
C THR A 506 -29.41 1.13 3.75
N ALA A 507 -30.16 1.05 2.66
CA ALA A 507 -30.55 -0.24 2.08
C ALA A 507 -29.35 -1.02 1.54
N ALA A 508 -28.41 -0.35 0.86
CA ALA A 508 -27.19 -0.98 0.37
C ALA A 508 -26.27 -1.42 1.52
N PHE A 509 -26.12 -0.60 2.55
CA PHE A 509 -25.39 -0.95 3.76
C PHE A 509 -26.04 -2.10 4.51
N ALA A 510 -27.36 -2.08 4.68
CA ALA A 510 -28.11 -3.16 5.31
C ALA A 510 -27.99 -4.45 4.48
N LEU A 511 -28.09 -4.37 3.16
CA LEU A 511 -27.90 -5.51 2.27
C LEU A 511 -26.48 -6.07 2.37
N LEU A 512 -25.47 -5.21 2.37
CA LEU A 512 -24.09 -5.62 2.57
C LEU A 512 -23.89 -6.26 3.94
N ALA A 513 -24.41 -5.64 5.00
CA ALA A 513 -24.38 -6.20 6.35
C ALA A 513 -25.04 -7.58 6.40
N VAL A 514 -26.21 -7.72 5.80
CA VAL A 514 -26.91 -9.03 5.70
C VAL A 514 -26.10 -10.02 4.87
N LEU A 515 -25.55 -9.63 3.74
CA LEU A 515 -24.72 -10.51 2.90
C LEU A 515 -23.44 -10.92 3.62
N VAL A 516 -22.79 -10.01 4.32
CA VAL A 516 -21.60 -10.30 5.12
C VAL A 516 -21.93 -11.19 6.31
N LEU A 517 -23.05 -10.93 6.99
CA LEU A 517 -23.48 -11.68 8.17
C LEU A 517 -24.04 -13.07 7.82
N ASN A 518 -24.82 -13.20 6.72
CA ASN A 518 -25.53 -14.43 6.38
C ASN A 518 -24.79 -15.33 5.37
N ALA A 519 -23.81 -14.81 4.66
CA ALA A 519 -23.14 -15.53 3.58
C ALA A 519 -21.83 -16.19 4.02
N GLN A 520 -21.54 -16.21 5.30
CA GLN A 520 -20.31 -16.82 5.78
C GLN A 520 -20.48 -18.31 6.03
N PRO A 521 -19.74 -19.17 5.30
CA PRO A 521 -19.72 -20.60 5.59
C PRO A 521 -19.18 -20.81 7.00
N ASP A 522 -19.73 -21.76 7.72
CA ASP A 522 -19.42 -22.13 9.11
C ASP A 522 -17.93 -22.36 9.44
N LYS A 523 -17.07 -22.37 8.44
CA LYS A 523 -15.61 -22.54 8.57
C LYS A 523 -14.82 -21.25 8.83
N TRP A 524 -15.43 -20.08 8.64
CA TRP A 524 -14.73 -18.78 8.66
C TRP A 524 -15.04 -17.95 9.88
N ILE A 525 -16.23 -18.16 10.43
CA ILE A 525 -16.75 -17.37 11.51
C ILE A 525 -17.46 -18.31 12.47
N THR A 526 -16.84 -18.48 13.59
CA THR A 526 -17.40 -19.24 14.69
C THR A 526 -18.33 -18.34 15.48
N ARG A 527 -19.63 -18.43 15.27
CA ARG A 527 -20.70 -18.17 16.24
C ARG A 527 -21.27 -16.77 16.45
N SER A 528 -20.66 -15.66 16.04
CA SER A 528 -21.17 -14.34 16.42
C SER A 528 -21.35 -13.30 15.29
N GLY A 529 -21.39 -13.70 14.04
CA GLY A 529 -21.78 -12.85 12.90
C GLY A 529 -20.84 -11.66 12.65
N TRP A 530 -21.31 -10.47 12.87
CA TRP A 530 -20.56 -9.22 12.64
C TRP A 530 -19.21 -9.15 13.38
N GLN A 531 -19.10 -9.72 14.60
CA GLN A 531 -17.88 -9.69 15.41
C GLN A 531 -16.70 -10.44 14.77
N ASP A 532 -16.98 -11.28 13.79
CA ASP A 532 -16.00 -12.17 13.18
C ASP A 532 -15.52 -11.71 11.79
N SER A 533 -16.02 -10.59 11.26
CA SER A 533 -15.43 -10.00 10.05
C SER A 533 -13.97 -9.61 10.31
N SER A 534 -13.11 -9.73 9.30
CA SER A 534 -11.68 -9.40 9.46
C SER A 534 -11.46 -7.98 10.00
N GLY A 535 -12.31 -7.03 9.59
CA GLY A 535 -12.27 -5.67 10.12
C GLY A 535 -12.65 -5.59 11.61
N ALA A 536 -13.68 -6.33 12.04
CA ALA A 536 -14.07 -6.38 13.45
C ALA A 536 -12.99 -7.08 14.29
N VAL A 537 -12.45 -8.21 13.82
CA VAL A 537 -11.33 -8.92 14.48
C VAL A 537 -10.15 -7.98 14.69
N TYR A 538 -9.78 -7.20 13.67
CA TYR A 538 -8.71 -6.20 13.80
C TYR A 538 -9.04 -5.14 14.85
N ARG A 539 -10.24 -4.56 14.80
CA ARG A 539 -10.64 -3.46 15.69
C ARG A 539 -10.69 -3.87 17.16
N HIS A 540 -11.07 -5.10 17.43
CA HIS A 540 -11.15 -5.66 18.79
C HIS A 540 -9.86 -6.35 19.25
N GLY A 541 -8.80 -6.33 18.46
CA GLY A 541 -7.52 -6.95 18.80
C GLY A 541 -7.56 -8.49 18.85
N GLY A 542 -8.50 -9.12 18.15
CA GLY A 542 -8.73 -10.56 18.21
C GLY A 542 -7.61 -11.43 17.59
N ARG A 543 -6.57 -10.80 17.05
CA ARG A 543 -5.33 -11.44 16.58
C ARG A 543 -4.07 -10.86 17.23
N ALA A 544 -4.22 -10.08 18.27
CA ALA A 544 -3.07 -9.56 18.99
C ALA A 544 -2.39 -10.68 19.79
N ALA A 545 -1.06 -10.71 19.78
CA ALA A 545 -0.22 -11.62 20.54
C ALA A 545 0.65 -10.82 21.53
N PRO A 546 0.06 -10.26 22.61
CA PRO A 546 0.78 -9.37 23.52
C PRO A 546 1.88 -10.09 24.28
N PHE A 547 1.69 -11.35 24.63
CA PHE A 547 2.68 -12.15 25.33
C PHE A 547 3.89 -12.44 24.44
N SER A 548 3.67 -12.93 23.22
CA SER A 548 4.75 -13.22 22.27
C SER A 548 5.53 -11.96 21.87
N ALA A 549 4.85 -10.82 21.70
CA ALA A 549 5.50 -9.55 21.44
C ALA A 549 6.35 -9.08 22.63
N ALA A 550 5.84 -9.20 23.87
CA ALA A 550 6.58 -8.88 25.07
C ALA A 550 7.83 -9.77 25.23
N LEU A 551 7.69 -11.06 24.95
CA LEU A 551 8.80 -12.02 24.99
C LEU A 551 9.90 -11.64 23.99
N VAL A 552 9.55 -11.45 22.72
CA VAL A 552 10.51 -11.07 21.68
C VAL A 552 11.21 -9.75 22.01
N THR A 553 10.48 -8.76 22.50
CA THR A 553 11.07 -7.45 22.85
C THR A 553 11.96 -7.53 24.09
N ALA A 554 11.58 -8.31 25.11
CA ALA A 554 12.41 -8.54 26.29
C ALA A 554 13.72 -9.26 25.94
N VAL A 555 13.64 -10.32 25.14
CA VAL A 555 14.82 -11.05 24.65
C VAL A 555 15.72 -10.14 23.81
N ASN A 556 15.15 -9.35 22.91
CA ASN A 556 15.94 -8.42 22.10
C ASN A 556 16.64 -7.34 22.93
N ALA A 557 16.03 -6.89 24.03
CA ALA A 557 16.60 -5.88 24.93
C ALA A 557 17.79 -6.41 25.77
N THR A 558 17.87 -7.72 26.00
CA THR A 558 18.95 -8.33 26.78
C THR A 558 20.14 -8.79 25.92
N ARG A 559 20.02 -8.74 24.60
CA ARG A 559 21.13 -9.14 23.71
C ARG A 559 22.28 -8.12 23.78
N PRO A 560 23.53 -8.58 23.89
CA PRO A 560 24.69 -7.72 23.71
C PRO A 560 24.70 -7.11 22.31
N VAL A 561 25.26 -5.92 22.14
CA VAL A 561 25.43 -5.27 20.83
C VAL A 561 26.89 -4.90 20.64
N PRO A 562 27.62 -5.49 19.68
CA PRO A 562 27.20 -6.56 18.75
C PRO A 562 27.17 -7.94 19.44
N ASP A 563 26.21 -8.78 19.09
CA ASP A 563 26.18 -10.19 19.48
C ASP A 563 26.54 -11.07 18.25
N PRO A 564 27.62 -11.86 18.31
CA PRO A 564 27.98 -12.74 17.22
C PRO A 564 27.07 -13.99 17.15
N ARG A 565 26.18 -14.18 18.13
CA ARG A 565 25.30 -15.34 18.24
C ARG A 565 23.93 -15.08 17.66
N ILE A 566 23.37 -16.10 17.03
CA ILE A 566 21.98 -16.09 16.59
C ILE A 566 21.07 -16.46 17.76
N GLY A 567 20.08 -15.63 18.05
CA GLY A 567 19.06 -15.92 19.05
C GLY A 567 18.00 -16.88 18.52
N VAL A 568 17.65 -17.90 19.33
CA VAL A 568 16.59 -18.86 19.03
C VAL A 568 15.66 -19.00 20.24
N LEU A 569 14.38 -18.75 20.06
CA LEU A 569 13.32 -18.94 21.05
C LEU A 569 12.79 -20.37 20.96
N LEU A 570 12.83 -21.11 22.07
CA LEU A 570 12.25 -22.44 22.23
C LEU A 570 11.38 -22.48 23.50
N THR A 571 10.50 -21.48 23.64
CA THR A 571 9.59 -21.36 24.78
C THR A 571 8.25 -22.00 24.45
N GLU A 572 7.47 -22.44 25.44
CA GLU A 572 6.12 -22.96 25.21
C GLU A 572 5.11 -21.82 25.05
N PRO A 573 4.17 -21.97 24.09
CA PRO A 573 3.06 -21.02 23.97
C PRO A 573 2.19 -21.08 25.22
N ARG A 574 1.83 -19.93 25.77
CA ARG A 574 0.87 -19.87 26.87
C ARG A 574 -0.56 -20.07 26.36
N GLN A 575 -1.42 -20.55 27.27
CA GLN A 575 -2.85 -20.78 26.96
C GLN A 575 -3.50 -19.54 26.34
N GLY A 576 -4.06 -19.70 25.14
CA GLY A 576 -4.79 -18.67 24.41
C GLY A 576 -4.03 -17.98 23.28
N GLU A 577 -2.71 -18.18 23.15
CA GLU A 577 -1.94 -17.74 21.97
C GLU A 577 -1.73 -18.91 21.00
N ASP A 578 -1.79 -18.60 19.69
CA ASP A 578 -1.59 -19.58 18.61
C ASP A 578 -0.15 -20.14 18.70
N PRO A 579 0.06 -21.47 18.67
CA PRO A 579 1.36 -22.12 18.84
C PRO A 579 2.40 -21.86 17.73
N ARG A 580 2.27 -20.81 16.96
CA ARG A 580 3.19 -20.49 15.86
C ARG A 580 4.44 -19.74 16.31
N PHE A 581 5.27 -20.41 17.10
CA PHE A 581 6.53 -19.80 17.60
C PHE A 581 7.56 -19.44 16.52
N TYR A 582 7.40 -19.93 15.30
CA TYR A 582 8.32 -19.52 14.25
C TYR A 582 8.24 -18.01 13.94
N GLU A 583 7.09 -17.38 14.14
CA GLU A 583 6.93 -15.93 13.98
C GLU A 583 7.74 -15.18 15.04
N GLY A 584 7.79 -15.67 16.30
CA GLY A 584 8.62 -15.11 17.35
C GLY A 584 10.11 -15.13 17.00
N ASN A 585 10.60 -16.25 16.48
CA ASN A 585 11.98 -16.38 16.00
C ASN A 585 12.27 -15.48 14.79
N LEU A 586 11.31 -15.37 13.87
CA LEU A 586 11.44 -14.48 12.73
C LEU A 586 11.53 -13.01 13.18
N TRP A 587 10.65 -12.57 14.10
CA TRP A 587 10.70 -11.22 14.64
C TRP A 587 11.98 -10.96 15.43
N LEU A 588 12.47 -11.94 16.20
CA LEU A 588 13.74 -11.82 16.90
C LEU A 588 14.90 -11.60 15.93
N GLY A 589 15.02 -12.41 14.87
CA GLY A 589 16.08 -12.26 13.88
C GLY A 589 15.99 -10.94 13.10
N VAL A 590 14.78 -10.46 12.85
CA VAL A 590 14.56 -9.19 12.17
C VAL A 590 14.91 -7.99 13.08
N LEU A 591 14.53 -8.02 14.35
CA LEU A 591 14.89 -6.98 15.32
C LEU A 591 16.39 -6.97 15.63
N ALA A 592 17.02 -8.14 15.63
CA ALA A 592 18.46 -8.28 15.76
C ALA A 592 19.23 -7.86 14.50
N ARG A 593 18.55 -7.65 13.37
CA ARG A 593 19.15 -7.33 12.08
C ARG A 593 20.10 -8.42 11.53
N ASP A 594 19.85 -9.67 11.90
CA ASP A 594 20.63 -10.85 11.52
C ASP A 594 19.83 -11.89 10.72
N ASN A 595 18.65 -11.52 10.20
CA ASN A 595 17.72 -12.44 9.55
C ASN A 595 18.32 -13.21 8.35
N GLY A 596 19.33 -12.67 7.69
CA GLY A 596 20.09 -13.38 6.65
C GLY A 596 20.85 -14.60 7.20
N CYS A 597 21.31 -14.54 8.43
CA CYS A 597 22.00 -15.64 9.11
C CYS A 597 21.03 -16.51 9.92
N SER A 598 20.00 -15.91 10.51
CA SER A 598 19.10 -16.57 11.48
C SER A 598 17.94 -17.35 10.83
N TRP A 599 17.65 -17.20 9.53
CA TRP A 599 16.46 -17.78 8.92
C TRP A 599 16.38 -19.32 9.02
N ARG A 600 17.52 -20.02 9.04
CA ARG A 600 17.54 -21.47 9.28
C ARG A 600 17.19 -21.81 10.71
N ALA A 601 17.67 -21.00 11.66
CA ALA A 601 17.41 -21.18 13.07
C ALA A 601 15.93 -20.93 13.42
N TRP A 602 15.30 -19.90 12.86
CA TRP A 602 13.87 -19.67 13.12
C TRP A 602 12.97 -20.75 12.52
N ILE A 603 13.30 -21.31 11.34
CA ILE A 603 12.58 -22.46 10.80
C ILE A 603 12.76 -23.68 11.71
N TRP A 604 13.98 -23.92 12.16
CA TRP A 604 14.30 -25.03 13.06
C TRP A 604 13.60 -24.86 14.40
N GLY A 605 13.59 -23.68 15.00
CA GLY A 605 12.92 -23.34 16.26
C GLY A 605 11.39 -23.42 16.25
N ARG A 606 10.78 -23.76 15.12
CA ARG A 606 9.32 -23.93 14.97
C ARG A 606 8.73 -25.06 15.82
N TRP A 607 9.55 -26.01 16.23
CA TRP A 607 9.12 -27.22 16.92
C TRP A 607 9.82 -27.36 18.27
N ARG A 608 9.13 -28.00 19.23
CA ARG A 608 9.77 -28.38 20.50
C ARG A 608 10.97 -29.27 20.22
N ARG A 609 12.08 -29.07 20.93
CA ARG A 609 13.35 -29.77 20.71
C ARG A 609 13.78 -30.49 21.99
N SER A 610 14.43 -31.63 21.83
CA SER A 610 15.11 -32.32 22.92
C SER A 610 16.50 -31.70 23.16
N PRO A 611 17.12 -31.90 24.33
CA PRO A 611 18.49 -31.46 24.61
C PRO A 611 19.48 -31.87 23.50
N GLN A 612 19.42 -33.12 23.07
CA GLN A 612 20.29 -33.64 22.00
C GLN A 612 20.11 -32.88 20.69
N GLN A 613 18.86 -32.61 20.29
CA GLN A 613 18.57 -31.85 19.06
C GLN A 613 19.11 -30.42 19.12
N ILE A 614 19.09 -29.78 20.28
CA ILE A 614 19.63 -28.43 20.48
C ILE A 614 21.15 -28.45 20.31
N VAL A 615 21.83 -29.41 20.92
CA VAL A 615 23.28 -29.57 20.84
C VAL A 615 23.70 -29.91 19.41
N ASP A 616 23.02 -30.86 18.74
CA ASP A 616 23.30 -31.25 17.34
C ASP A 616 23.14 -30.07 16.37
N PHE A 617 22.13 -29.23 16.60
CA PHE A 617 21.92 -28.02 15.79
C PHE A 617 23.02 -26.99 16.00
N ALA A 618 23.45 -26.76 17.27
CA ALA A 618 24.56 -25.87 17.59
C ALA A 618 25.87 -26.35 16.94
N ASP A 619 26.12 -27.66 16.93
CA ASP A 619 27.31 -28.26 16.30
C ASP A 619 27.30 -28.14 14.78
N SER A 620 26.13 -28.26 14.17
CA SER A 620 25.95 -28.12 12.70
C SER A 620 25.87 -26.66 12.23
N SER A 621 25.63 -25.72 13.12
CA SER A 621 25.54 -24.30 12.79
C SER A 621 26.91 -23.72 12.45
N SER A 622 26.99 -22.90 11.40
CA SER A 622 28.19 -22.12 11.09
C SER A 622 28.39 -20.93 12.02
N VAL A 623 27.34 -20.53 12.75
CA VAL A 623 27.31 -19.36 13.64
C VAL A 623 26.93 -19.83 15.05
N PRO A 624 27.55 -19.27 16.11
CA PRO A 624 27.20 -19.58 17.50
C PRO A 624 25.72 -19.26 17.77
N LEU A 625 25.11 -20.02 18.69
CA LEU A 625 23.71 -19.88 19.06
C LEU A 625 23.54 -19.41 20.50
N ARG A 626 22.52 -18.57 20.72
CA ARG A 626 21.96 -18.30 22.05
C ARG A 626 20.51 -18.79 22.05
N VAL A 627 20.23 -19.83 22.84
CA VAL A 627 18.91 -20.47 22.92
C VAL A 627 18.20 -20.01 24.18
N TYR A 628 17.00 -19.48 24.02
CA TYR A 628 16.13 -18.99 25.07
C TYR A 628 15.09 -20.05 25.41
N LEU A 629 15.09 -20.56 26.64
CA LEU A 629 14.22 -21.61 27.14
C LEU A 629 13.41 -21.10 28.34
N ASP A 630 12.17 -21.55 28.46
CA ASP A 630 11.33 -21.30 29.63
C ASP A 630 11.19 -22.55 30.53
N ASP A 631 11.80 -23.66 30.14
CA ASP A 631 11.89 -24.91 30.88
C ASP A 631 13.28 -25.07 31.50
N PRO A 632 13.40 -24.93 32.86
CA PRO A 632 14.69 -25.05 33.55
C PRO A 632 15.32 -26.44 33.47
N GLU A 633 14.49 -27.52 33.40
CA GLU A 633 15.00 -28.89 33.27
C GLU A 633 15.63 -29.11 31.90
N LEU A 634 14.93 -28.69 30.85
CA LEU A 634 15.45 -28.73 29.48
C LEU A 634 16.73 -27.92 29.33
N ALA A 635 16.82 -26.77 29.99
CA ALA A 635 18.02 -25.93 30.01
C ALA A 635 19.19 -26.66 30.69
N ALA A 636 19.00 -27.17 31.91
CA ALA A 636 20.03 -27.88 32.64
C ALA A 636 20.50 -29.16 31.94
N ASP A 637 19.59 -29.93 31.33
CA ASP A 637 19.93 -31.12 30.56
C ASP A 637 20.71 -30.78 29.28
N THR A 638 20.32 -29.67 28.60
CA THR A 638 21.04 -29.22 27.41
C THR A 638 22.46 -28.74 27.77
N GLU A 639 22.64 -28.00 28.84
CA GLU A 639 23.95 -27.56 29.33
C GLU A 639 24.84 -28.76 29.72
N ARG A 640 24.28 -29.72 30.46
CA ARG A 640 24.99 -30.93 30.84
C ARG A 640 25.46 -31.72 29.62
N LEU A 641 24.61 -31.83 28.59
CA LEU A 641 24.92 -32.54 27.36
C LEU A 641 25.93 -31.80 26.49
N ALA A 642 25.84 -30.46 26.45
CA ALA A 642 26.79 -29.62 25.72
C ALA A 642 28.22 -29.76 26.30
N GLY A 643 28.36 -29.93 27.63
CA GLY A 643 29.62 -30.10 28.33
C GLY A 643 30.50 -28.84 28.33
N PRO A 644 31.56 -28.83 29.20
CA PRO A 644 32.43 -27.66 29.33
C PRO A 644 33.36 -27.43 28.13
N ASP A 645 33.50 -28.40 27.23
CA ASP A 645 34.46 -28.35 26.12
C ASP A 645 33.96 -27.55 24.89
N ARG A 646 32.78 -26.92 24.98
CA ARG A 646 32.16 -26.15 23.87
C ARG A 646 31.90 -24.67 24.20
N PRO A 647 32.80 -23.96 24.92
CA PRO A 647 32.58 -22.57 25.25
C PRO A 647 32.47 -21.73 23.99
N GLY A 648 31.40 -20.95 23.87
CA GLY A 648 31.18 -19.97 22.83
C GLY A 648 30.34 -20.42 21.63
N ARG A 649 30.03 -21.72 21.46
CA ARG A 649 29.13 -22.17 20.35
C ARG A 649 27.67 -22.23 20.73
N LEU A 650 27.36 -22.56 21.98
CA LEU A 650 25.99 -22.64 22.48
C LEU A 650 25.96 -21.93 23.85
N GLU A 651 25.03 -21.01 23.97
CA GLU A 651 24.69 -20.36 25.23
C GLU A 651 23.21 -20.56 25.52
N ILE A 652 22.88 -20.91 26.75
CA ILE A 652 21.51 -21.10 27.20
C ILE A 652 21.14 -19.92 28.07
N ALA A 653 19.98 -19.32 27.79
CA ALA A 653 19.38 -18.27 28.60
C ALA A 653 17.98 -18.71 29.05
N LEU A 654 17.67 -18.50 30.32
CA LEU A 654 16.36 -18.82 30.86
C LEU A 654 15.41 -17.63 30.75
N VAL A 655 14.21 -17.91 30.31
CA VAL A 655 13.09 -16.97 30.32
C VAL A 655 12.21 -17.32 31.52
N ARG A 656 12.13 -16.42 32.47
CA ARG A 656 11.23 -16.52 33.62
C ARG A 656 10.12 -15.51 33.50
N TYR A 657 9.01 -15.76 34.15
CA TYR A 657 7.88 -14.83 34.13
C TYR A 657 7.67 -14.28 35.53
N GLY A 658 7.73 -12.95 35.66
CA GLY A 658 7.44 -12.25 36.90
C GLY A 658 6.02 -12.49 37.41
N GLY A 659 5.73 -12.05 38.61
CA GLY A 659 4.38 -12.15 39.21
C GLY A 659 3.32 -11.36 38.41
N ASP A 660 3.73 -10.39 37.61
CA ASP A 660 2.91 -9.63 36.65
C ASP A 660 2.80 -10.31 35.25
N GLY A 661 3.39 -11.49 35.08
CA GLY A 661 3.40 -12.25 33.83
C GLY A 661 4.38 -11.72 32.79
N ARG A 662 5.18 -10.70 33.08
CA ARG A 662 6.18 -10.19 32.13
C ARG A 662 7.39 -11.13 32.04
N PRO A 663 7.88 -11.35 30.81
CA PRO A 663 9.10 -12.16 30.62
C PRO A 663 10.34 -11.41 31.13
N VAL A 664 11.17 -12.12 31.85
CA VAL A 664 12.48 -11.68 32.35
C VAL A 664 13.49 -12.70 31.86
N VAL A 665 14.52 -12.24 31.19
CA VAL A 665 15.61 -13.09 30.71
C VAL A 665 16.68 -13.07 31.78
N THR A 666 17.09 -14.26 32.25
CA THR A 666 18.20 -14.45 33.16
C THR A 666 19.30 -15.24 32.47
N GLU A 667 20.55 -14.86 32.66
CA GLU A 667 21.68 -15.67 32.23
C GLU A 667 21.66 -17.02 32.94
N SER A 668 22.33 -18.00 32.37
CA SER A 668 22.33 -19.38 32.88
C SER A 668 22.60 -19.49 34.36
N PRO A 669 22.02 -20.48 35.07
CA PRO A 669 22.29 -20.71 36.50
C PRO A 669 23.75 -21.00 36.85
N GLY A 670 24.64 -21.21 35.86
CA GLY A 670 26.04 -21.53 36.07
C GLY A 670 26.96 -20.38 36.50
N ASP A 671 26.51 -19.13 36.46
CA ASP A 671 27.35 -17.95 36.80
C ASP A 671 27.18 -17.45 38.26
N HIS A 672 26.56 -18.23 39.14
CA HIS A 672 26.35 -17.91 40.53
C HIS A 672 26.96 -19.01 41.44
N ASP A 673 28.30 -19.20 41.37
CA ASP A 673 29.09 -19.75 42.47
C ASP A 673 30.43 -19.01 42.60
#